data_9553c2b3c7f3d55917f579141da8304a
#
_entry.id   9553c2b3c7f3d55917f579141da8304a
#
_cell.length_a   1.000
_cell.length_b   1.000
_cell.length_c   1.000
_cell.angle_alpha   90.00
_cell.angle_beta   90.00
_cell.angle_gamma   90.00
#
_symmetry.space_group_name_H-M   'P 1'
#
loop_
_entity.id
_entity.type
_entity.pdbx_description
1 polymer ?
#
loop_
_entity_poly.entity_id
_entity_poly.type
_entity_poly.pdbx_seq_one_letter_code
_entity_poly.pdbx_strand_id
1 'polypeptide(L)'
;MVGPLIEDKRWSIDLEKRIQEEHYADSEMYNQRYGFNPASGKEIFVVDTPPPYPSGTWHIGAVAQYSMIDVIARSQRLLGKEVFFPWGVDRNGINIEFTVEKITGRKMKTFERAEFLDLCRNTIEEYTQAMRETAARVGLSCDFEKEYLTDSDEYRAVSQAIFVDLFKRGDIVEDLRPNIYDPVEGTTIADAEVERLQRKTKLIDVRWTTEDGTDVVISTTRPELICACGVVVVHPDDDRYQNLVGKQIDLPVETSGRTKSVEITTHPSVKSDFGSGVLMACSFGDQNDVAVFRELGLTPFQAIDLEGNMTEVSGPYVGMKVIEARERVIEDLEASDRIVNMIDKEQEVPVSERGKNPVEIILLTEWYVRQTHIQERMRELIDQMEFHPVRNKQFLLDWMDNISIDWPISRRRWYHTEVPIWYSEDGSKIITPPAGVYVQPWRDNPPKGSRVLQRDTREDVGSWDDLSSTLGDVLGEEKVFDTWMDSSNSNLYVSGYLSDPDLFENAFPTGIRPQGKEIVRTWLYYTLLKSALLLDSPGFQHVWIDGLGMDPWGRKMSKSLGNGIDADSVLECGAGGRTGSWKIRGPDKVVNLRANKIGSECFRLWKACDAQVGDDFQINPEDIEQKYFGVLTKLFNVARFSSQFP
;
A
#
# COMPACT_ATOMS: atom_id res chain seq x y z
N MET A 1 48.31 -1.33 -13.39
CA MET A 1 47.76 -0.87 -14.67
C MET A 1 47.55 0.64 -14.56
N VAL A 2 48.14 1.41 -15.48
CA VAL A 2 47.89 2.85 -15.54
C VAL A 2 46.45 3.04 -16.01
N GLY A 3 45.64 3.79 -15.25
CA GLY A 3 44.29 4.12 -15.69
C GLY A 3 44.30 4.98 -16.97
N PRO A 4 43.19 5.04 -17.71
CA PRO A 4 43.09 5.87 -18.90
C PRO A 4 43.30 7.35 -18.55
N LEU A 5 44.02 8.06 -19.43
CA LEU A 5 44.26 9.49 -19.29
C LEU A 5 42.91 10.26 -19.40
N ILE A 6 42.63 11.13 -18.43
CA ILE A 6 41.46 12.00 -18.48
C ILE A 6 41.80 13.24 -19.32
N GLU A 7 41.29 13.30 -20.55
CA GLU A 7 41.57 14.37 -21.52
C GLU A 7 40.74 15.64 -21.28
N ASP A 8 39.52 15.49 -20.72
CA ASP A 8 38.64 16.63 -20.44
C ASP A 8 39.26 17.60 -19.43
N LYS A 9 39.21 18.90 -19.74
CA LYS A 9 39.90 19.92 -18.95
C LYS A 9 39.22 20.29 -17.63
N ARG A 10 37.92 20.12 -17.54
CA ARG A 10 37.13 20.47 -16.37
C ARG A 10 35.82 19.65 -16.30
N TRP A 11 35.30 19.46 -15.09
CA TRP A 11 33.98 18.90 -14.86
C TRP A 11 32.89 19.82 -15.42
N SER A 12 31.89 19.25 -16.06
CA SER A 12 30.66 19.91 -16.50
C SER A 12 29.52 18.91 -16.56
N ILE A 13 28.28 19.39 -16.52
CA ILE A 13 27.10 18.53 -16.61
C ILE A 13 27.01 17.87 -18.01
N ASP A 14 27.47 18.55 -19.07
CA ASP A 14 27.54 17.95 -20.41
C ASP A 14 28.55 16.79 -20.47
N LEU A 15 29.69 16.92 -19.77
CA LEU A 15 30.64 15.82 -19.63
C LEU A 15 30.06 14.65 -18.86
N GLU A 16 29.39 14.92 -17.73
CA GLU A 16 28.70 13.93 -16.93
C GLU A 16 27.70 13.16 -17.77
N LYS A 17 26.82 13.87 -18.48
CA LYS A 17 25.80 13.28 -19.34
C LYS A 17 26.42 12.39 -20.44
N ARG A 18 27.46 12.87 -21.10
CA ARG A 18 28.18 12.09 -22.12
C ARG A 18 28.76 10.80 -21.55
N ILE A 19 29.42 10.86 -20.40
CA ILE A 19 30.01 9.68 -19.74
C ILE A 19 28.90 8.67 -19.37
N GLN A 20 27.76 9.13 -18.87
CA GLN A 20 26.65 8.27 -18.55
C GLN A 20 26.05 7.62 -19.80
N GLU A 21 25.80 8.39 -20.86
CA GLU A 21 25.29 7.89 -22.13
C GLU A 21 26.23 6.83 -22.75
N GLU A 22 27.53 7.10 -22.79
CA GLU A 22 28.56 6.14 -23.26
C GLU A 22 28.60 4.88 -22.39
N HIS A 23 28.48 5.03 -21.08
CA HIS A 23 28.51 3.91 -20.13
C HIS A 23 27.31 2.98 -20.26
N TYR A 24 26.10 3.54 -20.45
CA TYR A 24 24.89 2.73 -20.64
C TYR A 24 24.71 2.23 -22.08
N ALA A 25 25.35 2.87 -23.07
CA ALA A 25 25.33 2.39 -24.45
C ALA A 25 26.21 1.15 -24.68
N ASP A 26 27.25 0.98 -23.88
CA ASP A 26 28.14 -0.20 -23.90
C ASP A 26 27.62 -1.25 -22.89
N SER A 27 26.66 -2.06 -23.34
CA SER A 27 26.03 -3.09 -22.50
C SER A 27 27.04 -4.12 -22.00
N GLU A 28 28.06 -4.48 -22.80
CA GLU A 28 29.08 -5.46 -22.39
C GLU A 28 29.94 -4.91 -21.25
N MET A 29 30.44 -3.67 -21.37
CA MET A 29 31.22 -3.03 -20.31
C MET A 29 30.36 -2.78 -19.06
N TYR A 30 29.10 -2.39 -19.23
CA TYR A 30 28.16 -2.19 -18.12
C TYR A 30 27.95 -3.48 -17.34
N ASN A 31 27.66 -4.58 -18.05
CA ASN A 31 27.41 -5.89 -17.46
C ASN A 31 28.66 -6.50 -16.81
N GLN A 32 29.83 -6.29 -17.37
CA GLN A 32 31.11 -6.67 -16.70
C GLN A 32 31.29 -6.00 -15.34
N ARG A 33 30.73 -4.80 -15.13
CA ARG A 33 30.87 -4.05 -13.87
C ARG A 33 29.74 -4.33 -12.90
N TYR A 34 28.52 -4.45 -13.36
CA TYR A 34 27.32 -4.43 -12.54
C TYR A 34 26.41 -5.63 -12.71
N GLY A 35 26.57 -6.41 -13.78
CA GLY A 35 25.84 -7.63 -14.02
C GLY A 35 26.11 -8.67 -12.93
N PHE A 36 25.07 -9.36 -12.51
CA PHE A 36 25.13 -10.39 -11.50
C PHE A 36 25.62 -11.72 -12.07
N ASN A 37 26.64 -12.32 -11.44
CA ASN A 37 27.18 -13.62 -11.81
C ASN A 37 27.14 -14.59 -10.62
N PRO A 38 26.09 -15.43 -10.50
CA PRO A 38 25.96 -16.37 -9.37
C PRO A 38 27.11 -17.39 -9.31
N ALA A 39 27.84 -17.61 -10.43
CA ALA A 39 28.98 -18.53 -10.50
C ALA A 39 30.33 -17.89 -10.15
N SER A 40 30.34 -16.64 -9.67
CA SER A 40 31.59 -15.91 -9.35
C SER A 40 32.40 -16.50 -8.19
N GLY A 41 31.79 -17.35 -7.36
CA GLY A 41 32.38 -17.90 -6.14
C GLY A 41 32.53 -16.90 -4.98
N LYS A 42 31.99 -15.69 -5.12
CA LYS A 42 31.95 -14.68 -4.07
C LYS A 42 30.67 -14.82 -3.22
N GLU A 43 30.69 -14.26 -2.02
CA GLU A 43 29.50 -14.12 -1.19
C GLU A 43 28.45 -13.27 -1.94
N ILE A 44 27.24 -13.80 -2.11
CA ILE A 44 26.13 -13.11 -2.76
C ILE A 44 25.51 -12.11 -1.79
N PHE A 45 25.28 -10.88 -2.26
CA PHE A 45 24.61 -9.83 -1.52
C PHE A 45 23.46 -9.27 -2.36
N VAL A 46 22.25 -9.63 -2.02
CA VAL A 46 21.05 -9.17 -2.73
C VAL A 46 20.59 -7.84 -2.17
N VAL A 47 20.41 -6.85 -3.03
CA VAL A 47 19.79 -5.56 -2.73
C VAL A 47 18.34 -5.63 -3.20
N ASP A 48 17.45 -5.97 -2.30
CA ASP A 48 16.01 -6.09 -2.60
C ASP A 48 15.32 -4.75 -2.37
N THR A 49 15.17 -3.97 -3.46
CA THR A 49 14.58 -2.63 -3.41
C THR A 49 13.06 -2.68 -3.50
N PRO A 50 12.33 -1.68 -2.92
CA PRO A 50 10.92 -1.55 -3.20
C PRO A 50 10.75 -1.24 -4.70
N PRO A 51 10.11 -2.13 -5.48
CA PRO A 51 9.92 -1.84 -6.90
C PRO A 51 9.07 -0.57 -7.04
N PRO A 52 9.58 0.50 -7.70
CA PRO A 52 8.84 1.74 -7.81
C PRO A 52 7.63 1.56 -8.72
N TYR A 53 6.52 2.24 -8.36
CA TYR A 53 5.32 2.28 -9.16
C TYR A 53 5.42 3.36 -10.24
N PRO A 54 5.28 3.04 -11.54
CA PRO A 54 5.38 4.00 -12.63
C PRO A 54 4.09 4.83 -12.75
N SER A 55 4.14 6.06 -12.23
CA SER A 55 2.99 7.00 -12.22
C SER A 55 3.28 8.33 -12.93
N GLY A 56 4.14 8.33 -13.92
CA GLY A 56 4.67 9.50 -14.63
C GLY A 56 6.11 9.80 -14.20
N THR A 57 6.47 11.09 -14.06
CA THR A 57 7.82 11.50 -13.64
C THR A 57 8.17 10.93 -12.26
N TRP A 58 9.35 10.34 -12.15
CA TRP A 58 9.81 9.76 -10.89
C TRP A 58 10.03 10.85 -9.83
N HIS A 59 9.52 10.62 -8.63
CA HIS A 59 9.54 11.62 -7.57
C HIS A 59 10.97 11.85 -7.06
N ILE A 60 11.37 13.11 -6.88
CA ILE A 60 12.74 13.48 -6.47
C ILE A 60 13.15 12.83 -5.13
N GLY A 61 12.22 12.63 -4.20
CA GLY A 61 12.47 11.92 -2.94
C GLY A 61 12.86 10.46 -3.15
N ALA A 62 12.18 9.76 -4.07
CA ALA A 62 12.54 8.39 -4.43
C ALA A 62 13.90 8.34 -5.13
N VAL A 63 14.20 9.27 -6.05
CA VAL A 63 15.53 9.40 -6.68
C VAL A 63 16.62 9.57 -5.63
N ALA A 64 16.38 10.37 -4.58
CA ALA A 64 17.31 10.55 -3.48
C ALA A 64 17.52 9.24 -2.69
N GLN A 65 16.48 8.49 -2.38
CA GLN A 65 16.56 7.19 -1.70
C GLN A 65 17.35 6.18 -2.57
N TYR A 66 16.99 6.04 -3.85
CA TYR A 66 17.70 5.13 -4.77
C TYR A 66 19.17 5.51 -4.97
N SER A 67 19.52 6.79 -4.92
CA SER A 67 20.92 7.23 -4.92
C SER A 67 21.70 6.65 -3.75
N MET A 68 21.11 6.56 -2.55
CA MET A 68 21.74 5.93 -1.39
C MET A 68 21.75 4.41 -1.47
N ILE A 69 20.70 3.80 -1.99
CA ILE A 69 20.66 2.34 -2.24
C ILE A 69 21.81 1.95 -3.19
N ASP A 70 22.05 2.75 -4.22
CA ASP A 70 23.16 2.53 -5.15
C ASP A 70 24.54 2.71 -4.48
N VAL A 71 24.68 3.65 -3.55
CA VAL A 71 25.90 3.78 -2.72
C VAL A 71 26.13 2.51 -1.92
N ILE A 72 25.09 1.93 -1.31
CA ILE A 72 25.18 0.66 -0.58
C ILE A 72 25.63 -0.46 -1.53
N ALA A 73 24.99 -0.62 -2.68
CA ALA A 73 25.33 -1.64 -3.67
C ALA A 73 26.78 -1.54 -4.14
N ARG A 74 27.25 -0.32 -4.47
CA ARG A 74 28.64 -0.08 -4.87
C ARG A 74 29.62 -0.37 -3.74
N SER A 75 29.29 0.00 -2.50
CA SER A 75 30.12 -0.27 -1.33
C SER A 75 30.30 -1.77 -1.11
N GLN A 76 29.24 -2.57 -1.24
CA GLN A 76 29.32 -4.03 -1.11
C GLN A 76 30.18 -4.66 -2.23
N ARG A 77 30.10 -4.15 -3.47
CA ARG A 77 31.01 -4.57 -4.54
C ARG A 77 32.47 -4.25 -4.23
N LEU A 78 32.75 -3.06 -3.67
CA LEU A 78 34.10 -2.68 -3.25
C LEU A 78 34.64 -3.56 -2.10
N LEU A 79 33.74 -4.09 -1.26
CA LEU A 79 34.08 -5.05 -0.21
C LEU A 79 34.27 -6.48 -0.76
N GLY A 80 34.14 -6.68 -2.07
CA GLY A 80 34.44 -7.93 -2.76
C GLY A 80 33.26 -8.90 -2.91
N LYS A 81 32.04 -8.49 -2.53
CA LYS A 81 30.84 -9.33 -2.68
C LYS A 81 30.33 -9.36 -4.13
N GLU A 82 29.62 -10.40 -4.46
CA GLU A 82 28.81 -10.49 -5.67
C GLU A 82 27.45 -9.86 -5.40
N VAL A 83 27.23 -8.66 -5.93
CA VAL A 83 26.01 -7.89 -5.62
C VAL A 83 24.97 -8.08 -6.68
N PHE A 84 23.83 -8.65 -6.28
CA PHE A 84 22.64 -8.71 -7.10
C PHE A 84 21.71 -7.53 -6.77
N PHE A 85 21.64 -6.58 -7.69
CA PHE A 85 20.81 -5.38 -7.59
C PHE A 85 19.96 -5.28 -8.86
N PRO A 86 18.89 -6.10 -8.99
CA PRO A 86 18.01 -6.07 -10.16
C PRO A 86 17.17 -4.79 -10.18
N TRP A 87 16.80 -4.36 -11.39
CA TRP A 87 15.81 -3.30 -11.56
C TRP A 87 14.40 -3.90 -11.49
N GLY A 88 13.65 -3.60 -10.43
CA GLY A 88 12.26 -4.03 -10.28
C GLY A 88 11.29 -2.89 -10.54
N VAL A 89 10.11 -3.19 -11.08
CA VAL A 89 9.03 -2.21 -11.28
C VAL A 89 7.70 -2.81 -10.81
N ASP A 90 7.02 -2.11 -9.89
CA ASP A 90 5.68 -2.49 -9.45
C ASP A 90 4.65 -1.95 -10.44
N ARG A 91 4.09 -2.85 -11.25
CA ARG A 91 3.12 -2.51 -12.29
C ARG A 91 1.69 -2.88 -11.94
N ASN A 92 1.47 -3.56 -10.83
CA ASN A 92 0.15 -3.85 -10.30
C ASN A 92 -0.37 -2.68 -9.45
N GLY A 93 -1.63 -2.31 -9.62
CA GLY A 93 -2.22 -1.32 -8.73
C GLY A 93 -3.37 -0.51 -9.31
N ILE A 94 -4.24 -0.06 -8.44
CA ILE A 94 -5.44 0.72 -8.75
C ILE A 94 -5.12 2.06 -9.45
N ASN A 95 -3.91 2.61 -9.29
CA ASN A 95 -3.54 3.91 -9.85
C ASN A 95 -3.57 3.93 -11.38
N ILE A 96 -3.14 2.83 -12.04
CA ILE A 96 -3.20 2.76 -13.50
C ILE A 96 -4.64 2.65 -13.99
N GLU A 97 -5.49 1.93 -13.27
CA GLU A 97 -6.91 1.83 -13.59
C GLU A 97 -7.59 3.20 -13.53
N PHE A 98 -7.32 4.00 -12.49
CA PHE A 98 -7.81 5.38 -12.41
C PHE A 98 -7.25 6.27 -13.52
N THR A 99 -6.01 6.06 -13.92
CA THR A 99 -5.41 6.79 -15.04
C THR A 99 -6.13 6.47 -16.34
N VAL A 100 -6.42 5.20 -16.60
CA VAL A 100 -7.19 4.77 -17.77
C VAL A 100 -8.64 5.29 -17.71
N GLU A 101 -9.31 5.20 -16.56
CA GLU A 101 -10.65 5.80 -16.38
C GLU A 101 -10.64 7.30 -16.68
N LYS A 102 -9.62 8.02 -16.24
CA LYS A 102 -9.47 9.46 -16.46
C LYS A 102 -9.19 9.79 -17.94
N ILE A 103 -8.29 9.06 -18.59
CA ILE A 103 -7.94 9.26 -20.00
C ILE A 103 -9.14 8.97 -20.90
N THR A 104 -9.87 7.89 -20.63
CA THR A 104 -11.00 7.43 -21.45
C THR A 104 -12.32 8.11 -21.11
N GLY A 105 -12.44 8.72 -19.91
CA GLY A 105 -13.69 9.26 -19.37
C GLY A 105 -14.73 8.20 -19.04
N ARG A 106 -14.36 6.91 -19.01
CA ARG A 106 -15.23 5.76 -18.74
C ARG A 106 -14.81 5.04 -17.48
N LYS A 107 -15.78 4.52 -16.71
CA LYS A 107 -15.52 3.70 -15.52
C LYS A 107 -15.15 2.26 -15.90
N MET A 108 -14.25 1.62 -15.15
CA MET A 108 -13.78 0.25 -15.35
C MET A 108 -14.91 -0.73 -15.71
N LYS A 109 -15.98 -0.76 -14.91
CA LYS A 109 -17.13 -1.66 -15.08
C LYS A 109 -17.91 -1.46 -16.41
N THR A 110 -17.61 -0.42 -17.18
CA THR A 110 -18.24 -0.17 -18.50
C THR A 110 -17.44 -0.71 -19.68
N PHE A 111 -16.32 -1.35 -19.42
CA PHE A 111 -15.49 -2.02 -20.41
C PHE A 111 -15.69 -3.55 -20.36
N GLU A 112 -15.33 -4.23 -21.43
CA GLU A 112 -14.97 -5.63 -21.36
C GLU A 112 -13.65 -5.77 -20.60
N ARG A 113 -13.55 -6.76 -19.67
CA ARG A 113 -12.39 -6.90 -18.77
C ARG A 113 -11.07 -6.99 -19.53
N ALA A 114 -11.01 -7.79 -20.59
CA ALA A 114 -9.79 -7.93 -21.40
C ALA A 114 -9.37 -6.62 -22.07
N GLU A 115 -10.32 -5.84 -22.65
CA GLU A 115 -10.07 -4.52 -23.23
C GLU A 115 -9.47 -3.56 -22.21
N PHE A 116 -10.03 -3.53 -21.00
CA PHE A 116 -9.54 -2.65 -19.94
C PHE A 116 -8.13 -3.01 -19.47
N LEU A 117 -7.86 -4.31 -19.32
CA LEU A 117 -6.53 -4.81 -18.94
C LEU A 117 -5.46 -4.44 -19.99
N ASP A 118 -5.80 -4.52 -21.29
CA ASP A 118 -4.88 -4.12 -22.36
C ASP A 118 -4.62 -2.61 -22.36
N LEU A 119 -5.63 -1.79 -22.10
CA LEU A 119 -5.45 -0.34 -21.93
C LEU A 119 -4.53 -0.01 -20.74
N CYS A 120 -4.71 -0.69 -19.60
CA CYS A 120 -3.84 -0.52 -18.45
C CYS A 120 -2.40 -0.90 -18.78
N ARG A 121 -2.18 -2.07 -19.42
CA ARG A 121 -0.84 -2.57 -19.79
C ARG A 121 -0.12 -1.60 -20.73
N ASN A 122 -0.81 -1.10 -21.76
CA ASN A 122 -0.21 -0.17 -22.70
C ASN A 122 0.14 1.18 -22.04
N THR A 123 -0.72 1.68 -21.16
CA THR A 123 -0.49 2.96 -20.48
C THR A 123 0.67 2.87 -19.49
N ILE A 124 0.78 1.78 -18.73
CA ILE A 124 1.85 1.64 -17.72
C ILE A 124 3.22 1.40 -18.37
N GLU A 125 3.25 0.83 -19.60
CA GLU A 125 4.48 0.60 -20.33
C GLU A 125 5.22 1.90 -20.64
N GLU A 126 4.50 2.94 -21.09
CA GLU A 126 5.08 4.26 -21.36
C GLU A 126 5.71 4.87 -20.10
N TYR A 127 5.06 4.73 -18.94
CA TYR A 127 5.59 5.24 -17.67
C TYR A 127 6.77 4.40 -17.17
N THR A 128 6.76 3.09 -17.40
CA THR A 128 7.86 2.19 -17.06
C THR A 128 9.14 2.59 -17.80
N GLN A 129 9.03 2.82 -19.10
CA GLN A 129 10.17 3.23 -19.92
C GLN A 129 10.73 4.60 -19.47
N ALA A 130 9.88 5.59 -19.23
CA ALA A 130 10.31 6.91 -18.75
C ALA A 130 11.04 6.82 -17.41
N MET A 131 10.57 5.97 -16.49
CA MET A 131 11.21 5.77 -15.19
C MET A 131 12.56 5.07 -15.31
N ARG A 132 12.70 4.08 -16.20
CA ARG A 132 13.98 3.42 -16.49
C ARG A 132 15.02 4.41 -17.04
N GLU A 133 14.59 5.31 -17.92
CA GLU A 133 15.45 6.38 -18.44
C GLU A 133 15.93 7.32 -17.32
N THR A 134 15.05 7.68 -16.38
CA THR A 134 15.43 8.47 -15.22
C THR A 134 16.42 7.71 -14.31
N ALA A 135 16.21 6.40 -14.08
CA ALA A 135 17.12 5.56 -13.30
C ALA A 135 18.53 5.50 -13.92
N ALA A 136 18.61 5.35 -15.24
CA ALA A 136 19.87 5.42 -15.98
C ALA A 136 20.52 6.81 -15.85
N ARG A 137 19.75 7.88 -15.95
CA ARG A 137 20.25 9.27 -15.80
C ARG A 137 20.73 9.57 -14.38
N VAL A 138 20.16 8.98 -13.36
CA VAL A 138 20.66 9.04 -11.97
C VAL A 138 22.03 8.37 -11.86
N GLY A 139 22.35 7.43 -12.72
CA GLY A 139 23.60 6.66 -12.70
C GLY A 139 23.53 5.46 -11.76
N LEU A 140 22.36 4.82 -11.64
CA LEU A 140 22.20 3.62 -10.80
C LEU A 140 23.00 2.44 -11.39
N SER A 141 23.57 1.62 -10.53
CA SER A 141 24.31 0.40 -10.90
C SER A 141 23.44 -0.86 -10.80
N CYS A 142 22.16 -0.72 -11.19
CA CYS A 142 21.24 -1.85 -11.25
C CYS A 142 21.63 -2.82 -12.38
N ASP A 143 21.36 -4.10 -12.21
CA ASP A 143 21.38 -5.06 -13.30
C ASP A 143 20.08 -4.94 -14.12
N PHE A 144 20.11 -4.12 -15.18
CA PHE A 144 18.95 -3.90 -16.04
C PHE A 144 18.64 -5.08 -16.97
N GLU A 145 19.55 -6.05 -17.14
CA GLU A 145 19.26 -7.30 -17.87
C GLU A 145 18.44 -8.28 -17.02
N LYS A 146 18.52 -8.13 -15.70
CA LYS A 146 17.72 -8.89 -14.73
C LYS A 146 16.51 -8.09 -14.22
N GLU A 147 15.98 -7.22 -15.08
CA GLU A 147 14.76 -6.48 -14.80
C GLU A 147 13.60 -7.43 -14.53
N TYR A 148 12.77 -7.10 -13.53
CA TYR A 148 11.53 -7.81 -13.28
C TYR A 148 10.35 -6.85 -13.14
N LEU A 149 9.19 -7.30 -13.61
CA LEU A 149 7.94 -6.56 -13.58
C LEU A 149 6.94 -7.36 -12.75
N THR A 150 6.28 -6.73 -11.78
CA THR A 150 5.34 -7.46 -10.90
C THR A 150 4.09 -7.97 -11.63
N ASP A 151 3.82 -7.46 -12.84
CA ASP A 151 2.73 -7.91 -13.71
C ASP A 151 3.17 -8.93 -14.77
N SER A 152 4.44 -9.39 -14.77
CA SER A 152 4.88 -10.49 -15.63
C SER A 152 4.26 -11.83 -15.20
N ASP A 153 4.10 -12.74 -16.16
CA ASP A 153 3.52 -14.06 -15.89
C ASP A 153 4.37 -14.84 -14.88
N GLU A 154 5.69 -14.72 -14.94
CA GLU A 154 6.64 -15.37 -14.04
C GLU A 154 6.50 -14.85 -12.60
N TYR A 155 6.41 -13.53 -12.42
CA TYR A 155 6.25 -12.93 -11.10
C TYR A 155 4.89 -13.28 -10.49
N ARG A 156 3.82 -13.16 -11.30
CA ARG A 156 2.46 -13.51 -10.89
C ARG A 156 2.32 -14.99 -10.54
N ALA A 157 3.01 -15.89 -11.27
CA ALA A 157 3.05 -17.32 -10.95
C ALA A 157 3.63 -17.58 -9.56
N VAL A 158 4.69 -16.86 -9.16
CA VAL A 158 5.26 -16.96 -7.81
C VAL A 158 4.29 -16.42 -6.77
N SER A 159 3.66 -15.27 -7.01
CA SER A 159 2.65 -14.70 -6.10
C SER A 159 1.46 -15.64 -5.87
N GLN A 160 0.98 -16.25 -6.96
CA GLN A 160 -0.11 -17.25 -6.89
C GLN A 160 0.31 -18.53 -6.17
N ALA A 161 1.53 -19.01 -6.38
CA ALA A 161 2.05 -20.19 -5.69
C ALA A 161 2.18 -19.94 -4.18
N ILE A 162 2.64 -18.76 -3.77
CA ILE A 162 2.69 -18.33 -2.36
C ILE A 162 1.30 -18.34 -1.74
N PHE A 163 0.31 -17.76 -2.44
CA PHE A 163 -1.09 -17.80 -1.99
C PHE A 163 -1.58 -19.23 -1.78
N VAL A 164 -1.37 -20.11 -2.76
CA VAL A 164 -1.83 -21.51 -2.69
C VAL A 164 -1.18 -22.27 -1.54
N ASP A 165 0.12 -22.06 -1.29
CA ASP A 165 0.83 -22.71 -0.20
C ASP A 165 0.31 -22.23 1.17
N LEU A 166 0.18 -20.92 1.37
CA LEU A 166 -0.39 -20.35 2.60
C LEU A 166 -1.87 -20.76 2.80
N PHE A 167 -2.65 -20.85 1.72
CA PHE A 167 -4.02 -21.36 1.80
C PHE A 167 -4.07 -22.81 2.29
N LYS A 168 -3.23 -23.69 1.74
CA LYS A 168 -3.15 -25.11 2.15
C LYS A 168 -2.73 -25.27 3.61
N ARG A 169 -1.86 -24.39 4.11
CA ARG A 169 -1.43 -24.35 5.52
C ARG A 169 -2.49 -23.78 6.46
N GLY A 170 -3.49 -23.08 5.94
CA GLY A 170 -4.53 -22.44 6.73
C GLY A 170 -4.18 -21.01 7.18
N ASP A 171 -3.08 -20.44 6.68
CA ASP A 171 -2.67 -19.07 6.94
C ASP A 171 -3.41 -18.08 6.05
N ILE A 172 -3.95 -18.52 4.91
CA ILE A 172 -4.92 -17.78 4.12
C ILE A 172 -6.30 -18.43 4.25
N VAL A 173 -7.31 -17.58 4.48
CA VAL A 173 -8.71 -18.01 4.63
C VAL A 173 -9.63 -17.11 3.81
N GLU A 174 -10.72 -17.70 3.29
CA GLU A 174 -11.86 -16.94 2.78
C GLU A 174 -12.91 -16.86 3.87
N ASP A 175 -13.41 -15.66 4.18
CA ASP A 175 -14.35 -15.47 5.27
C ASP A 175 -15.27 -14.26 5.06
N LEU A 176 -16.47 -14.33 5.62
CA LEU A 176 -17.45 -13.24 5.62
C LEU A 176 -17.22 -12.36 6.85
N ARG A 177 -16.65 -11.19 6.66
CA ARG A 177 -16.31 -10.26 7.75
C ARG A 177 -16.69 -8.83 7.43
N PRO A 178 -16.86 -7.97 8.45
CA PRO A 178 -16.88 -6.52 8.25
C PRO A 178 -15.54 -6.04 7.67
N ASN A 179 -15.59 -5.33 6.55
CA ASN A 179 -14.42 -4.80 5.85
C ASN A 179 -14.53 -3.30 5.67
N ILE A 180 -13.40 -2.62 5.75
CA ILE A 180 -13.29 -1.24 5.30
C ILE A 180 -13.42 -1.24 3.78
N TYR A 181 -14.33 -0.43 3.26
CA TYR A 181 -14.70 -0.42 1.85
C TYR A 181 -14.84 1.01 1.34
N ASP A 182 -14.29 1.28 0.17
CA ASP A 182 -14.49 2.55 -0.54
C ASP A 182 -15.57 2.36 -1.61
N PRO A 183 -16.80 2.92 -1.41
CA PRO A 183 -17.88 2.77 -2.38
C PRO A 183 -17.63 3.48 -3.71
N VAL A 184 -16.76 4.49 -3.75
CA VAL A 184 -16.42 5.25 -4.97
C VAL A 184 -15.43 4.47 -5.81
N GLU A 185 -14.44 3.85 -5.16
CA GLU A 185 -13.45 2.97 -5.80
C GLU A 185 -14.01 1.58 -6.07
N GLY A 186 -15.06 1.19 -5.35
CA GLY A 186 -15.74 -0.10 -5.47
C GLY A 186 -14.91 -1.28 -4.99
N THR A 187 -14.08 -1.08 -3.95
CA THR A 187 -13.17 -2.13 -3.45
C THR A 187 -12.93 -2.06 -1.94
N THR A 188 -12.52 -3.18 -1.38
CA THR A 188 -12.02 -3.29 0.00
C THR A 188 -10.69 -2.58 0.17
N ILE A 189 -10.48 -1.94 1.32
CA ILE A 189 -9.27 -1.20 1.70
C ILE A 189 -8.64 -1.91 2.90
N ALA A 190 -7.32 -2.12 2.87
CA ALA A 190 -6.58 -2.63 4.03
C ALA A 190 -6.42 -1.53 5.09
N ASP A 191 -6.34 -1.92 6.37
CA ASP A 191 -6.18 -0.95 7.48
C ASP A 191 -4.93 -0.06 7.31
N ALA A 192 -3.84 -0.62 6.77
CA ALA A 192 -2.63 0.12 6.46
C ALA A 192 -2.79 1.21 5.37
N GLU A 193 -3.86 1.15 4.56
CA GLU A 193 -4.20 2.08 3.48
C GLU A 193 -5.27 3.12 3.89
N VAL A 194 -5.65 3.14 5.18
CA VAL A 194 -6.59 4.12 5.71
C VAL A 194 -5.84 5.34 6.24
N GLU A 195 -6.22 6.51 5.76
CA GLU A 195 -5.79 7.80 6.31
C GLU A 195 -6.93 8.46 7.09
N ARG A 196 -6.59 9.43 7.94
CA ARG A 196 -7.56 10.24 8.69
C ARG A 196 -7.44 11.69 8.25
N LEU A 197 -8.52 12.26 7.73
CA LEU A 197 -8.57 13.65 7.30
C LEU A 197 -9.54 14.44 8.18
N GLN A 198 -9.12 15.65 8.57
CA GLN A 198 -10.01 16.61 9.25
C GLN A 198 -11.09 17.07 8.29
N ARG A 199 -12.35 16.85 8.64
CA ARG A 199 -13.53 17.29 7.88
C ARG A 199 -14.54 17.95 8.79
N LYS A 200 -15.22 18.94 8.24
CA LYS A 200 -16.35 19.58 8.91
C LYS A 200 -17.56 18.65 8.86
N THR A 201 -18.18 18.43 9.98
CA THR A 201 -19.40 17.64 10.16
C THR A 201 -20.31 18.33 11.17
N LYS A 202 -21.54 17.83 11.31
CA LYS A 202 -22.46 18.28 12.35
C LYS A 202 -22.55 17.21 13.44
N LEU A 203 -22.39 17.62 14.69
CA LEU A 203 -22.77 16.79 15.84
C LEU A 203 -24.19 17.17 16.21
N ILE A 204 -25.10 16.22 16.18
CA ILE A 204 -26.50 16.41 16.52
C ILE A 204 -26.87 15.63 17.76
N ASP A 205 -27.61 16.28 18.64
CA ASP A 205 -28.19 15.69 19.84
C ASP A 205 -29.64 15.36 19.56
N VAL A 206 -29.95 14.06 19.47
CA VAL A 206 -31.27 13.54 19.08
C VAL A 206 -32.00 13.02 20.31
N ARG A 207 -33.26 13.40 20.49
CA ARG A 207 -34.15 12.90 21.53
C ARG A 207 -34.73 11.55 21.13
N TRP A 208 -34.43 10.54 21.95
CA TRP A 208 -35.03 9.21 21.87
C TRP A 208 -35.97 8.99 23.06
N THR A 209 -36.89 8.07 22.96
CA THR A 209 -37.88 7.85 24.01
C THR A 209 -37.93 6.36 24.39
N THR A 210 -37.81 6.06 25.67
CA THR A 210 -37.93 4.70 26.19
C THR A 210 -39.39 4.25 26.20
N GLU A 211 -39.66 2.95 26.37
CA GLU A 211 -40.98 2.36 26.45
C GLU A 211 -41.88 2.94 27.56
N ASP A 212 -41.28 3.46 28.64
CA ASP A 212 -41.96 4.11 29.73
C ASP A 212 -42.12 5.64 29.57
N GLY A 213 -41.75 6.18 28.41
CA GLY A 213 -41.88 7.58 28.07
C GLY A 213 -40.72 8.48 28.57
N THR A 214 -39.62 7.91 29.04
CA THR A 214 -38.46 8.70 29.47
C THR A 214 -37.65 9.12 28.24
N ASP A 215 -37.33 10.42 28.13
CA ASP A 215 -36.49 10.95 27.07
C ASP A 215 -35.00 10.76 27.38
N VAL A 216 -34.25 10.30 26.37
CA VAL A 216 -32.79 10.13 26.38
C VAL A 216 -32.19 10.87 25.20
N VAL A 217 -31.18 11.69 25.43
CA VAL A 217 -30.48 12.40 24.36
C VAL A 217 -29.26 11.62 23.92
N ILE A 218 -29.17 11.36 22.63
CA ILE A 218 -28.05 10.64 22.01
C ILE A 218 -27.36 11.56 20.99
N SER A 219 -26.05 11.75 21.14
CA SER A 219 -25.24 12.59 20.25
C SER A 219 -24.65 11.75 19.12
N THR A 220 -24.82 12.19 17.86
CA THR A 220 -24.25 11.49 16.69
C THR A 220 -23.78 12.45 15.60
N THR A 221 -22.75 12.04 14.87
CA THR A 221 -22.32 12.69 13.61
C THR A 221 -22.79 11.93 12.38
N ARG A 222 -23.46 10.77 12.58
CA ARG A 222 -23.95 9.88 11.52
C ARG A 222 -25.42 9.48 11.73
N PRO A 223 -26.35 10.46 11.64
CA PRO A 223 -27.77 10.18 11.88
C PRO A 223 -28.40 9.22 10.86
N GLU A 224 -27.84 9.10 9.67
CA GLU A 224 -28.27 8.12 8.66
C GLU A 224 -28.13 6.67 9.13
N LEU A 225 -27.26 6.40 10.10
CA LEU A 225 -27.05 5.06 10.66
C LEU A 225 -27.98 4.73 11.83
N ILE A 226 -28.84 5.64 12.29
CA ILE A 226 -29.84 5.36 13.34
C ILE A 226 -30.69 4.14 12.95
N CYS A 227 -30.98 3.98 11.67
CA CYS A 227 -31.73 2.81 11.15
C CYS A 227 -31.04 1.47 11.42
N ALA A 228 -29.71 1.46 11.57
CA ALA A 228 -28.91 0.27 11.84
C ALA A 228 -28.44 0.14 13.30
N CYS A 229 -28.96 0.98 14.20
CA CYS A 229 -28.65 0.89 15.64
C CYS A 229 -29.12 -0.44 16.21
N GLY A 230 -28.24 -1.25 16.76
CA GLY A 230 -28.53 -2.55 17.37
C GLY A 230 -28.70 -2.49 18.88
N VAL A 231 -28.07 -1.51 19.52
CA VAL A 231 -28.09 -1.34 20.98
C VAL A 231 -27.71 0.10 21.32
N VAL A 232 -28.26 0.62 22.40
CA VAL A 232 -27.79 1.87 23.02
C VAL A 232 -26.94 1.51 24.23
N VAL A 233 -25.76 2.09 24.33
CA VAL A 233 -24.79 1.76 25.39
C VAL A 233 -24.42 2.97 26.23
N VAL A 234 -24.24 2.74 27.53
CA VAL A 234 -23.80 3.70 28.52
C VAL A 234 -22.59 3.16 29.27
N HIS A 235 -21.75 4.02 29.85
CA HIS A 235 -20.61 3.54 30.62
C HIS A 235 -21.11 2.85 31.91
N PRO A 236 -20.54 1.70 32.32
CA PRO A 236 -20.97 0.97 33.51
C PRO A 236 -20.87 1.80 34.81
N ASP A 237 -19.96 2.76 34.90
CA ASP A 237 -19.76 3.64 36.06
C ASP A 237 -20.48 5.00 35.92
N ASP A 238 -21.38 5.16 34.94
CA ASP A 238 -22.15 6.41 34.75
C ASP A 238 -23.48 6.35 35.47
N ASP A 239 -23.53 6.90 36.67
CA ASP A 239 -24.71 6.90 37.54
C ASP A 239 -25.94 7.61 36.93
N ARG A 240 -25.75 8.48 35.92
CA ARG A 240 -26.84 9.24 35.27
C ARG A 240 -27.82 8.33 34.56
N TYR A 241 -27.36 7.17 34.08
CA TYR A 241 -28.14 6.30 33.20
C TYR A 241 -28.38 4.88 33.74
N GLN A 242 -27.92 4.57 34.96
CA GLN A 242 -28.06 3.22 35.53
C GLN A 242 -29.52 2.77 35.65
N ASN A 243 -30.45 3.71 35.88
CA ASN A 243 -31.89 3.45 35.93
C ASN A 243 -32.53 3.14 34.57
N LEU A 244 -31.79 3.33 33.46
CA LEU A 244 -32.24 3.06 32.09
C LEU A 244 -31.75 1.71 31.57
N VAL A 245 -30.73 1.12 32.19
CA VAL A 245 -30.16 -0.17 31.77
C VAL A 245 -31.22 -1.27 31.83
N GLY A 246 -31.35 -2.04 30.74
CA GLY A 246 -32.32 -3.09 30.55
C GLY A 246 -33.68 -2.62 29.97
N LYS A 247 -33.88 -1.30 29.80
CA LYS A 247 -35.10 -0.78 29.16
C LYS A 247 -34.99 -0.81 27.64
N GLN A 248 -36.13 -0.86 26.97
CA GLN A 248 -36.22 -0.67 25.52
C GLN A 248 -36.35 0.82 25.18
N ILE A 249 -35.70 1.25 24.12
CA ILE A 249 -35.70 2.62 23.60
C ILE A 249 -36.04 2.62 22.12
N ASP A 250 -36.96 3.48 21.70
CA ASP A 250 -37.47 3.53 20.34
C ASP A 250 -36.53 4.31 19.43
N LEU A 251 -36.28 3.77 18.25
CA LEU A 251 -35.54 4.48 17.19
C LEU A 251 -36.35 5.69 16.71
N PRO A 252 -35.75 6.90 16.65
CA PRO A 252 -36.47 8.11 16.25
C PRO A 252 -36.67 8.25 14.73
N VAL A 253 -36.32 7.22 13.94
CA VAL A 253 -36.52 7.15 12.50
C VAL A 253 -37.34 5.92 12.12
N GLU A 254 -38.02 5.99 10.96
CA GLU A 254 -38.67 4.81 10.40
C GLU A 254 -37.67 3.83 9.84
N THR A 255 -37.89 2.55 10.06
CA THR A 255 -37.04 1.44 9.59
C THR A 255 -37.90 0.37 8.92
N SER A 256 -37.29 -0.47 8.08
CA SER A 256 -37.96 -1.61 7.45
C SER A 256 -37.25 -2.92 7.81
N GLY A 257 -38.01 -4.01 7.92
CA GLY A 257 -37.46 -5.36 8.13
C GLY A 257 -36.84 -5.61 9.52
N ARG A 258 -37.07 -4.73 10.51
CA ARG A 258 -36.56 -4.88 11.88
C ARG A 258 -37.48 -4.29 12.95
N THR A 259 -37.17 -4.57 14.22
CA THR A 259 -37.83 -3.95 15.37
C THR A 259 -37.54 -2.45 15.45
N LYS A 260 -38.52 -1.67 15.93
CA LYS A 260 -38.40 -0.21 16.10
C LYS A 260 -37.69 0.18 17.40
N SER A 261 -37.43 -0.76 18.30
CA SER A 261 -36.78 -0.50 19.59
C SER A 261 -35.56 -1.39 19.80
N VAL A 262 -34.62 -0.89 20.59
CA VAL A 262 -33.39 -1.57 20.99
C VAL A 262 -33.22 -1.48 22.49
N GLU A 263 -32.41 -2.37 23.08
CA GLU A 263 -32.12 -2.37 24.51
C GLU A 263 -31.06 -1.32 24.86
N ILE A 264 -31.18 -0.75 26.05
CA ILE A 264 -30.12 0.06 26.69
C ILE A 264 -29.28 -0.86 27.59
N THR A 265 -27.96 -0.97 27.33
CA THR A 265 -27.06 -1.79 28.13
C THR A 265 -25.78 -1.02 28.50
N THR A 266 -24.88 -1.65 29.25
CA THR A 266 -23.60 -1.03 29.61
C THR A 266 -22.47 -1.57 28.76
N HIS A 267 -21.53 -0.69 28.38
CA HIS A 267 -20.30 -1.11 27.72
C HIS A 267 -19.13 -0.18 28.09
N PRO A 268 -17.91 -0.72 28.42
CA PRO A 268 -16.77 0.08 28.88
C PRO A 268 -16.14 0.96 27.80
N SER A 269 -16.45 0.75 26.53
CA SER A 269 -15.95 1.59 25.42
C SER A 269 -16.59 2.98 25.36
N VAL A 270 -17.70 3.20 26.08
CA VAL A 270 -18.39 4.49 26.09
C VAL A 270 -17.60 5.51 26.90
N LYS A 271 -17.39 6.70 26.31
CA LYS A 271 -16.79 7.84 26.99
C LYS A 271 -17.88 8.70 27.61
N SER A 272 -18.02 8.68 28.92
CA SER A 272 -19.07 9.39 29.66
C SER A 272 -19.01 10.93 29.54
N ASP A 273 -17.85 11.47 29.12
CA ASP A 273 -17.58 12.91 28.90
C ASP A 273 -17.76 13.35 27.43
N PHE A 274 -18.09 12.43 26.53
CA PHE A 274 -18.33 12.76 25.11
C PHE A 274 -19.84 12.89 24.81
N GLY A 275 -20.26 14.05 24.29
CA GLY A 275 -21.66 14.33 23.99
C GLY A 275 -22.55 14.19 25.22
N SER A 276 -23.61 13.41 25.10
CA SER A 276 -24.49 13.06 26.22
C SER A 276 -23.94 12.00 27.17
N GLY A 277 -22.89 11.26 26.77
CA GLY A 277 -22.42 10.04 27.46
C GLY A 277 -23.23 8.79 27.13
N VAL A 278 -24.16 8.89 26.18
CA VAL A 278 -24.93 7.78 25.63
C VAL A 278 -24.58 7.57 24.18
N LEU A 279 -24.21 6.37 23.81
CA LEU A 279 -23.79 6.00 22.47
C LEU A 279 -24.80 5.06 21.81
N MET A 280 -25.22 5.33 20.60
CA MET A 280 -25.87 4.36 19.75
C MET A 280 -24.79 3.50 19.06
N ALA A 281 -24.75 2.20 19.31
CA ALA A 281 -23.90 1.30 18.55
C ALA A 281 -24.68 0.83 17.32
N CYS A 282 -24.18 1.21 16.15
CA CYS A 282 -24.80 0.91 14.87
C CYS A 282 -24.05 -0.23 14.17
N SER A 283 -24.77 -1.07 13.43
CA SER A 283 -24.12 -2.07 12.58
C SER A 283 -23.17 -1.37 11.62
N PHE A 284 -21.87 -1.64 11.77
CA PHE A 284 -20.82 -1.15 10.87
C PHE A 284 -20.68 0.39 10.82
N GLY A 285 -20.99 1.11 11.93
CA GLY A 285 -20.80 2.55 12.02
C GLY A 285 -19.32 2.93 12.05
N ASP A 286 -18.56 2.27 12.93
CA ASP A 286 -17.11 2.34 13.01
C ASP A 286 -16.51 1.04 13.59
N GLN A 287 -15.20 0.98 13.83
CA GLN A 287 -14.53 -0.19 14.39
C GLN A 287 -14.97 -0.50 15.84
N ASN A 288 -15.30 0.52 16.63
CA ASN A 288 -15.81 0.30 17.99
C ASN A 288 -17.22 -0.31 17.95
N ASP A 289 -18.06 0.14 17.04
CA ASP A 289 -19.40 -0.43 16.83
C ASP A 289 -19.30 -1.92 16.45
N VAL A 290 -18.37 -2.28 15.55
CA VAL A 290 -18.12 -3.67 15.18
C VAL A 290 -17.70 -4.50 16.39
N ALA A 291 -16.83 -3.95 17.28
CA ALA A 291 -16.41 -4.62 18.50
C ALA A 291 -17.59 -4.83 19.46
N VAL A 292 -18.40 -3.80 19.70
CA VAL A 292 -19.62 -3.89 20.55
C VAL A 292 -20.59 -4.95 20.03
N PHE A 293 -20.86 -4.96 18.72
CA PHE A 293 -21.74 -5.97 18.11
C PHE A 293 -21.24 -7.39 18.34
N ARG A 294 -19.94 -7.60 18.15
CA ARG A 294 -19.31 -8.92 18.34
C ARG A 294 -19.34 -9.35 19.80
N GLU A 295 -18.99 -8.47 20.74
CA GLU A 295 -18.93 -8.77 22.18
C GLU A 295 -20.30 -9.06 22.76
N LEU A 296 -21.33 -8.36 22.28
CA LEU A 296 -22.72 -8.58 22.71
C LEU A 296 -23.47 -9.63 21.88
N GLY A 297 -22.84 -10.23 20.86
CA GLY A 297 -23.46 -11.26 20.01
C GLY A 297 -24.65 -10.75 19.19
N LEU A 298 -24.65 -9.47 18.79
CA LEU A 298 -25.76 -8.84 18.07
C LEU A 298 -25.74 -9.21 16.58
N THR A 299 -26.92 -9.38 16.01
CA THR A 299 -27.07 -9.56 14.55
C THR A 299 -26.95 -8.20 13.85
N PRO A 300 -26.00 -8.03 12.92
CA PRO A 300 -25.82 -6.77 12.23
C PRO A 300 -26.87 -6.54 11.13
N PHE A 301 -27.16 -5.26 10.87
CA PHE A 301 -28.01 -4.80 9.77
C PHE A 301 -27.18 -4.01 8.76
N GLN A 302 -27.13 -4.45 7.52
CA GLN A 302 -26.40 -3.75 6.46
C GLN A 302 -27.19 -2.50 6.03
N ALA A 303 -26.79 -1.31 6.46
CA ALA A 303 -27.47 -0.05 6.13
C ALA A 303 -27.00 0.57 4.82
N ILE A 304 -25.80 0.25 4.36
CA ILE A 304 -25.16 0.84 3.18
C ILE A 304 -24.75 -0.28 2.22
N ASP A 305 -25.07 -0.15 0.93
CA ASP A 305 -24.69 -1.10 -0.12
C ASP A 305 -23.28 -0.82 -0.70
N LEU A 306 -22.86 -1.65 -1.66
CA LEU A 306 -21.53 -1.53 -2.30
C LEU A 306 -21.37 -0.25 -3.14
N GLU A 307 -22.45 0.33 -3.57
CA GLU A 307 -22.49 1.58 -4.33
C GLU A 307 -22.55 2.82 -3.43
N GLY A 308 -22.61 2.65 -2.10
CA GLY A 308 -22.74 3.72 -1.12
C GLY A 308 -24.14 4.32 -1.05
N ASN A 309 -25.17 3.53 -1.36
CA ASN A 309 -26.57 3.92 -1.16
C ASN A 309 -27.13 3.25 0.09
N MET A 310 -28.16 3.86 0.66
CA MET A 310 -28.91 3.29 1.79
C MET A 310 -29.72 2.09 1.33
N THR A 311 -29.68 1.01 2.12
CA THR A 311 -30.44 -0.22 1.87
C THR A 311 -31.88 -0.16 2.39
N GLU A 312 -32.63 -1.24 2.19
CA GLU A 312 -34.02 -1.38 2.65
C GLU A 312 -34.20 -1.15 4.17
N VAL A 313 -33.18 -1.46 4.99
CA VAL A 313 -33.23 -1.22 6.45
C VAL A 313 -33.48 0.24 6.79
N SER A 314 -33.09 1.17 5.95
CA SER A 314 -33.26 2.61 6.14
C SER A 314 -34.68 3.12 5.90
N GLY A 315 -35.62 2.25 5.49
CA GLY A 315 -37.02 2.62 5.28
C GLY A 315 -37.21 3.70 4.20
N PRO A 316 -37.64 4.92 4.55
CA PRO A 316 -37.89 5.97 3.55
C PRO A 316 -36.65 6.50 2.82
N TYR A 317 -35.44 6.16 3.28
CA TYR A 317 -34.18 6.66 2.71
C TYR A 317 -33.52 5.68 1.75
N VAL A 318 -34.18 4.56 1.43
CA VAL A 318 -33.66 3.51 0.53
C VAL A 318 -33.25 4.09 -0.83
N GLY A 319 -32.05 3.69 -1.31
CA GLY A 319 -31.49 4.12 -2.60
C GLY A 319 -30.84 5.52 -2.60
N MET A 320 -30.97 6.30 -1.52
CA MET A 320 -30.28 7.59 -1.40
C MET A 320 -28.79 7.37 -1.14
N LYS A 321 -27.93 8.25 -1.66
CA LYS A 321 -26.52 8.30 -1.25
C LYS A 321 -26.40 8.63 0.24
N VAL A 322 -25.40 8.08 0.91
CA VAL A 322 -25.15 8.29 2.37
C VAL A 322 -25.23 9.76 2.76
N ILE A 323 -24.62 10.67 1.98
CA ILE A 323 -24.64 12.10 2.29
C ILE A 323 -26.04 12.70 2.15
N GLU A 324 -26.77 12.35 1.10
CA GLU A 324 -28.16 12.79 0.87
C GLU A 324 -29.11 12.27 1.97
N ALA A 325 -28.95 10.98 2.33
CA ALA A 325 -29.71 10.38 3.40
C ALA A 325 -29.44 11.06 4.75
N ARG A 326 -28.19 11.40 5.04
CA ARG A 326 -27.82 12.14 6.26
C ARG A 326 -28.54 13.48 6.35
N GLU A 327 -28.52 14.26 5.27
CA GLU A 327 -29.22 15.55 5.23
C GLU A 327 -30.75 15.36 5.39
N ARG A 328 -31.32 14.37 4.71
CA ARG A 328 -32.75 14.09 4.78
C ARG A 328 -33.17 13.60 6.16
N VAL A 329 -32.42 12.73 6.83
CA VAL A 329 -32.68 12.28 8.21
C VAL A 329 -32.67 13.48 9.17
N ILE A 330 -31.72 14.41 9.01
CA ILE A 330 -31.68 15.64 9.82
C ILE A 330 -32.99 16.45 9.65
N GLU A 331 -33.41 16.69 8.40
CA GLU A 331 -34.67 17.43 8.11
C GLU A 331 -35.89 16.75 8.77
N ASP A 332 -35.99 15.43 8.67
CA ASP A 332 -37.14 14.67 9.24
C ASP A 332 -37.10 14.65 10.77
N LEU A 333 -35.90 14.60 11.38
CA LEU A 333 -35.74 14.72 12.84
C LEU A 333 -36.05 16.15 13.33
N GLU A 334 -35.71 17.19 12.58
CA GLU A 334 -36.10 18.57 12.87
C GLU A 334 -37.62 18.74 12.77
N ALA A 335 -38.26 18.25 11.71
CA ALA A 335 -39.70 18.32 11.48
C ALA A 335 -40.49 17.59 12.58
N SER A 336 -39.92 16.56 13.19
CA SER A 336 -40.54 15.80 14.30
C SER A 336 -40.14 16.31 15.70
N ASP A 337 -39.48 17.48 15.81
CA ASP A 337 -39.00 18.09 17.07
C ASP A 337 -38.09 17.16 17.89
N ARG A 338 -37.31 16.34 17.20
CA ARG A 338 -36.38 15.39 17.82
C ARG A 338 -34.97 15.94 18.02
N ILE A 339 -34.57 17.00 17.33
CA ILE A 339 -33.24 17.61 17.49
C ILE A 339 -33.26 18.57 18.68
N VAL A 340 -32.45 18.25 19.69
CA VAL A 340 -32.26 19.07 20.89
C VAL A 340 -31.21 20.14 20.68
N ASN A 341 -30.11 19.79 19.96
CA ASN A 341 -29.00 20.69 19.68
C ASN A 341 -28.28 20.24 18.40
N MET A 342 -27.64 21.17 17.70
CA MET A 342 -26.81 20.88 16.52
C MET A 342 -25.66 21.88 16.47
N ILE A 343 -24.44 21.35 16.40
CA ILE A 343 -23.20 22.17 16.33
C ILE A 343 -22.30 21.70 15.20
N ASP A 344 -21.64 22.65 14.56
CA ASP A 344 -20.56 22.35 13.62
C ASP A 344 -19.34 21.81 14.39
N LYS A 345 -18.76 20.73 13.90
CA LYS A 345 -17.62 20.06 14.50
C LYS A 345 -16.59 19.69 13.45
N GLU A 346 -15.31 19.87 13.77
CA GLU A 346 -14.24 19.26 12.99
C GLU A 346 -13.95 17.86 13.56
N GLN A 347 -13.93 16.87 12.67
CA GLN A 347 -13.73 15.48 13.03
C GLN A 347 -12.76 14.81 12.07
N GLU A 348 -11.94 13.91 12.58
CA GLU A 348 -11.15 12.99 11.78
C GLU A 348 -12.06 11.94 11.16
N VAL A 349 -12.12 11.94 9.82
CA VAL A 349 -12.90 10.97 9.04
C VAL A 349 -11.93 10.00 8.37
N PRO A 350 -12.12 8.69 8.51
CA PRO A 350 -11.33 7.69 7.79
C PRO A 350 -11.62 7.79 6.29
N VAL A 351 -10.55 7.79 5.50
CA VAL A 351 -10.60 7.87 4.04
C VAL A 351 -9.63 6.88 3.42
N SER A 352 -9.90 6.44 2.20
CA SER A 352 -8.93 5.67 1.41
C SER A 352 -7.68 6.52 1.13
N GLU A 353 -6.49 5.94 1.24
CA GLU A 353 -5.22 6.65 1.03
C GLU A 353 -5.15 7.27 -0.38
N ARG A 354 -5.63 6.56 -1.38
CA ARG A 354 -5.51 6.95 -2.80
C ARG A 354 -6.60 7.89 -3.26
N GLY A 355 -7.87 7.49 -3.10
CA GLY A 355 -9.03 8.27 -3.56
C GLY A 355 -9.40 9.42 -2.64
N LYS A 356 -8.95 9.40 -1.36
CA LYS A 356 -9.36 10.34 -0.32
C LYS A 356 -10.88 10.37 -0.11
N ASN A 357 -11.57 9.31 -0.51
CA ASN A 357 -12.99 9.13 -0.30
C ASN A 357 -13.26 8.64 1.10
N PRO A 358 -14.36 9.04 1.75
CA PRO A 358 -14.82 8.42 2.98
C PRO A 358 -15.03 6.92 2.77
N VAL A 359 -14.57 6.12 3.73
CA VAL A 359 -14.77 4.68 3.70
C VAL A 359 -15.94 4.28 4.59
N GLU A 360 -16.59 3.18 4.23
CA GLU A 360 -17.67 2.56 4.98
C GLU A 360 -17.22 1.17 5.46
N ILE A 361 -17.92 0.62 6.46
CA ILE A 361 -17.70 -0.77 6.87
C ILE A 361 -18.82 -1.62 6.30
N ILE A 362 -18.47 -2.63 5.50
CA ILE A 362 -19.42 -3.49 4.79
C ILE A 362 -19.08 -4.95 5.04
N LEU A 363 -20.11 -5.77 5.24
CA LEU A 363 -19.98 -7.22 5.42
C LEU A 363 -19.74 -7.88 4.05
N LEU A 364 -18.53 -8.42 3.84
CA LEU A 364 -18.11 -8.99 2.57
C LEU A 364 -17.31 -10.27 2.78
N THR A 365 -17.50 -11.22 1.85
CA THR A 365 -16.61 -12.38 1.74
C THR A 365 -15.35 -11.96 1.00
N GLU A 366 -14.22 -11.99 1.70
CA GLU A 366 -12.89 -11.64 1.18
C GLU A 366 -11.85 -12.69 1.59
N TRP A 367 -10.68 -12.61 0.99
CA TRP A 367 -9.53 -13.43 1.35
C TRP A 367 -8.66 -12.69 2.35
N TYR A 368 -8.17 -13.39 3.38
CA TYR A 368 -7.39 -12.83 4.47
C TYR A 368 -6.12 -13.64 4.72
N VAL A 369 -4.99 -12.94 4.95
CA VAL A 369 -3.83 -13.55 5.60
C VAL A 369 -4.01 -13.43 7.11
N ARG A 370 -3.94 -14.56 7.79
CA ARG A 370 -3.97 -14.60 9.27
C ARG A 370 -2.63 -14.09 9.79
N GLN A 371 -2.66 -13.03 10.60
CA GLN A 371 -1.43 -12.38 11.05
C GLN A 371 -1.35 -12.18 12.57
N THR A 372 -2.47 -12.26 13.27
CA THR A 372 -2.48 -11.99 14.72
C THR A 372 -1.79 -13.07 15.54
N HIS A 373 -1.82 -14.32 15.09
CA HIS A 373 -1.26 -15.47 15.81
C HIS A 373 0.27 -15.59 15.74
N ILE A 374 0.92 -14.95 14.75
CA ILE A 374 2.37 -15.08 14.51
C ILE A 374 3.20 -13.90 15.03
N GLN A 375 2.57 -12.89 15.65
CA GLN A 375 3.22 -11.63 16.05
C GLN A 375 4.45 -11.84 16.96
N GLU A 376 4.39 -12.75 17.92
CA GLU A 376 5.52 -13.03 18.81
C GLU A 376 6.69 -13.65 18.04
N ARG A 377 6.40 -14.62 17.15
CA ARG A 377 7.43 -15.24 16.31
C ARG A 377 8.09 -14.22 15.39
N MET A 378 7.31 -13.32 14.81
CA MET A 378 7.85 -12.24 13.98
C MET A 378 8.80 -11.32 14.76
N ARG A 379 8.54 -11.03 16.05
CA ARG A 379 9.44 -10.24 16.90
C ARG A 379 10.79 -10.95 17.11
N GLU A 380 10.78 -12.27 17.31
CA GLU A 380 12.01 -13.05 17.41
C GLU A 380 12.82 -13.03 16.09
N LEU A 381 12.14 -13.06 14.94
CA LEU A 381 12.80 -12.94 13.64
C LEU A 381 13.36 -11.53 13.40
N ILE A 382 12.64 -10.48 13.84
CA ILE A 382 13.09 -9.09 13.78
C ILE A 382 14.39 -8.89 14.59
N ASP A 383 14.57 -9.59 15.69
CA ASP A 383 15.79 -9.51 16.51
C ASP A 383 17.02 -10.13 15.85
N GLN A 384 16.84 -10.91 14.80
CA GLN A 384 17.92 -11.48 13.99
C GLN A 384 18.41 -10.53 12.89
N MET A 385 17.71 -9.42 12.64
CA MET A 385 18.03 -8.45 11.59
C MET A 385 18.74 -7.23 12.15
N GLU A 386 19.61 -6.62 11.32
CA GLU A 386 20.27 -5.36 11.65
C GLU A 386 19.54 -4.18 11.02
N PHE A 387 19.11 -3.22 11.83
CA PHE A 387 18.40 -2.01 11.40
C PHE A 387 19.33 -0.80 11.26
N HIS A 388 19.21 -0.07 10.15
CA HIS A 388 19.99 1.12 9.84
C HIS A 388 19.06 2.32 9.55
N PRO A 389 18.97 3.30 10.48
CA PRO A 389 19.55 3.30 11.83
C PRO A 389 18.74 2.41 12.79
N VAL A 390 19.38 1.95 13.84
CA VAL A 390 18.76 1.04 14.85
C VAL A 390 17.45 1.60 15.41
N ARG A 391 17.38 2.93 15.65
CA ARG A 391 16.17 3.59 16.18
C ARG A 391 14.93 3.40 15.29
N ASN A 392 15.10 3.24 13.98
CA ASN A 392 13.97 3.13 13.04
C ASN A 392 13.29 1.74 13.07
N LYS A 393 13.89 0.75 13.78
CA LYS A 393 13.22 -0.51 14.14
C LYS A 393 11.89 -0.24 14.86
N GLN A 394 11.82 0.85 15.63
CA GLN A 394 10.63 1.19 16.41
C GLN A 394 9.40 1.43 15.51
N PHE A 395 9.55 1.96 14.30
CA PHE A 395 8.42 2.13 13.38
C PHE A 395 7.71 0.81 13.05
N LEU A 396 8.48 -0.27 12.88
CA LEU A 396 7.92 -1.60 12.63
C LEU A 396 7.24 -2.16 13.89
N LEU A 397 7.88 -2.02 15.06
CA LEU A 397 7.34 -2.51 16.33
C LEU A 397 6.04 -1.78 16.70
N ASP A 398 6.01 -0.45 16.56
CA ASP A 398 4.80 0.36 16.82
C ASP A 398 3.63 -0.05 15.90
N TRP A 399 3.93 -0.39 14.64
CA TRP A 399 2.91 -0.91 13.74
C TRP A 399 2.39 -2.27 14.21
N MET A 400 3.28 -3.18 14.58
CA MET A 400 2.91 -4.52 15.05
C MET A 400 2.06 -4.49 16.33
N ASP A 401 2.30 -3.54 17.23
CA ASP A 401 1.51 -3.35 18.45
C ASP A 401 0.06 -2.94 18.18
N ASN A 402 -0.21 -2.35 17.02
CA ASN A 402 -1.54 -1.91 16.61
C ASN A 402 -2.32 -2.94 15.79
N ILE A 403 -1.71 -4.06 15.41
CA ILE A 403 -2.37 -5.09 14.59
C ILE A 403 -3.33 -5.91 15.47
N SER A 404 -4.61 -5.82 15.17
CA SER A 404 -5.68 -6.53 15.89
C SER A 404 -6.57 -7.40 14.99
N ILE A 405 -6.43 -7.28 13.67
CA ILE A 405 -7.23 -7.98 12.68
C ILE A 405 -6.33 -8.66 11.63
N ASP A 406 -6.87 -9.64 10.91
CA ASP A 406 -6.19 -10.25 9.78
C ASP A 406 -6.16 -9.31 8.57
N TRP A 407 -5.17 -9.49 7.70
CA TRP A 407 -4.97 -8.65 6.53
C TRP A 407 -5.88 -9.07 5.36
N PRO A 408 -6.84 -8.22 4.90
CA PRO A 408 -7.65 -8.49 3.73
C PRO A 408 -6.83 -8.31 2.45
N ILE A 409 -6.59 -9.40 1.74
CA ILE A 409 -5.71 -9.45 0.56
C ILE A 409 -6.44 -9.47 -0.78
N SER A 410 -7.75 -9.50 -0.81
CA SER A 410 -8.49 -9.47 -2.07
C SER A 410 -9.09 -8.10 -2.37
N ARG A 411 -9.15 -7.77 -3.67
CA ARG A 411 -9.67 -6.52 -4.21
C ARG A 411 -10.66 -6.80 -5.32
N ARG A 412 -11.65 -5.91 -5.49
CA ARG A 412 -12.70 -5.99 -6.52
C ARG A 412 -12.36 -5.09 -7.71
N ARG A 413 -11.10 -5.12 -8.12
CA ARG A 413 -10.53 -4.41 -9.26
C ARG A 413 -10.04 -5.44 -10.28
N TRP A 414 -9.40 -5.02 -11.38
CA TRP A 414 -9.05 -5.93 -12.47
C TRP A 414 -7.56 -6.02 -12.77
N TYR A 415 -6.81 -4.90 -12.69
CA TYR A 415 -5.39 -4.87 -13.08
C TYR A 415 -4.45 -5.16 -11.92
N HIS A 416 -4.52 -6.39 -11.43
CA HIS A 416 -3.64 -6.95 -10.41
C HIS A 416 -3.51 -8.45 -10.66
N THR A 417 -2.68 -9.15 -9.88
CA THR A 417 -2.61 -10.61 -9.92
C THR A 417 -3.91 -11.22 -9.40
N GLU A 418 -4.46 -12.16 -10.12
CA GLU A 418 -5.71 -12.84 -9.82
C GLU A 418 -5.56 -13.82 -8.64
N VAL A 419 -6.59 -13.94 -7.83
CA VAL A 419 -6.70 -15.00 -6.83
C VAL A 419 -6.85 -16.35 -7.57
N PRO A 420 -5.92 -17.30 -7.43
CA PRO A 420 -5.81 -18.50 -8.29
C PRO A 420 -6.74 -19.62 -7.85
N ILE A 421 -8.04 -19.36 -7.83
CA ILE A 421 -9.04 -20.30 -7.27
C ILE A 421 -10.20 -20.51 -8.26
N TRP A 422 -10.67 -21.74 -8.35
CA TRP A 422 -11.96 -22.10 -8.91
C TRP A 422 -12.78 -22.83 -7.86
N TYR A 423 -14.09 -22.72 -7.94
CA TYR A 423 -15.07 -23.37 -7.08
C TYR A 423 -15.84 -24.42 -7.88
N SER A 424 -16.15 -25.56 -7.27
CA SER A 424 -17.15 -26.49 -7.81
C SER A 424 -18.52 -25.83 -7.82
N GLU A 425 -19.44 -26.32 -8.66
CA GLU A 425 -20.80 -25.79 -8.79
C GLU A 425 -21.55 -25.78 -7.45
N ASP A 426 -21.36 -26.78 -6.60
CA ASP A 426 -21.95 -26.88 -5.26
C ASP A 426 -21.21 -26.06 -4.19
N GLY A 427 -20.08 -25.42 -4.55
CA GLY A 427 -19.23 -24.63 -3.66
C GLY A 427 -18.48 -25.44 -2.59
N SER A 428 -18.58 -26.78 -2.60
CA SER A 428 -17.96 -27.64 -1.57
C SER A 428 -16.46 -27.86 -1.78
N LYS A 429 -15.97 -27.64 -3.00
CA LYS A 429 -14.57 -27.87 -3.38
C LYS A 429 -13.93 -26.64 -3.96
N ILE A 430 -12.63 -26.55 -3.78
CA ILE A 430 -11.75 -25.53 -4.34
C ILE A 430 -10.71 -26.21 -5.23
N ILE A 431 -10.44 -25.64 -6.40
CA ILE A 431 -9.40 -26.10 -7.30
C ILE A 431 -8.26 -25.07 -7.29
N THR A 432 -7.02 -25.54 -7.16
CA THR A 432 -5.80 -24.72 -7.13
C THR A 432 -4.85 -25.11 -8.25
N PRO A 433 -4.15 -24.18 -8.91
CA PRO A 433 -3.18 -24.49 -9.96
C PRO A 433 -1.92 -25.16 -9.37
N PRO A 434 -1.10 -25.79 -10.21
CA PRO A 434 0.25 -26.20 -9.83
C PRO A 434 1.14 -24.97 -9.62
N ALA A 435 2.16 -25.12 -8.73
CA ALA A 435 3.13 -24.04 -8.49
C ALA A 435 3.90 -23.68 -9.77
N GLY A 436 4.18 -22.39 -9.97
CA GLY A 436 4.92 -21.87 -11.12
C GLY A 436 4.10 -21.71 -12.40
N VAL A 437 2.78 -21.89 -12.34
CA VAL A 437 1.87 -21.66 -13.47
C VAL A 437 0.98 -20.46 -13.15
N TYR A 438 1.10 -19.40 -13.93
CA TYR A 438 0.19 -18.26 -13.84
C TYR A 438 -1.16 -18.58 -14.46
N VAL A 439 -2.24 -18.19 -13.78
CA VAL A 439 -3.62 -18.45 -14.21
C VAL A 439 -4.52 -17.24 -14.02
N GLN A 440 -5.55 -17.13 -14.85
CA GLN A 440 -6.59 -16.11 -14.75
C GLN A 440 -7.97 -16.78 -14.60
N PRO A 441 -8.39 -17.16 -13.40
CA PRO A 441 -9.60 -17.98 -13.18
C PRO A 441 -10.89 -17.40 -13.75
N TRP A 442 -10.99 -16.06 -13.82
CA TRP A 442 -12.17 -15.39 -14.38
C TRP A 442 -12.42 -15.69 -15.87
N ARG A 443 -11.43 -16.24 -16.60
CA ARG A 443 -11.55 -16.59 -18.04
C ARG A 443 -11.07 -18.00 -18.39
N ASP A 444 -10.15 -18.57 -17.57
CA ASP A 444 -9.46 -19.80 -17.90
C ASP A 444 -10.00 -20.95 -17.05
N ASN A 445 -10.04 -22.14 -17.61
CA ASN A 445 -10.29 -23.36 -16.84
C ASN A 445 -9.04 -23.78 -16.06
N PRO A 446 -9.18 -24.58 -14.98
CA PRO A 446 -8.04 -25.11 -14.24
C PRO A 446 -7.05 -25.83 -15.17
N PRO A 447 -5.75 -25.49 -15.15
CA PRO A 447 -4.76 -26.14 -15.99
C PRO A 447 -4.49 -27.58 -15.56
N LYS A 448 -3.86 -28.34 -16.45
CA LYS A 448 -3.39 -29.69 -16.14
C LYS A 448 -2.48 -29.71 -14.90
N GLY A 449 -2.67 -30.68 -14.03
CA GLY A 449 -1.93 -30.81 -12.77
C GLY A 449 -2.51 -30.00 -11.61
N SER A 450 -3.64 -29.31 -11.80
CA SER A 450 -4.36 -28.66 -10.71
C SER A 450 -4.85 -29.67 -9.68
N ARG A 451 -4.94 -29.24 -8.42
CA ARG A 451 -5.41 -30.06 -7.30
C ARG A 451 -6.79 -29.63 -6.84
N VAL A 452 -7.62 -30.61 -6.51
CA VAL A 452 -8.95 -30.42 -5.94
C VAL A 452 -8.85 -30.59 -4.44
N LEU A 453 -9.29 -29.59 -3.69
CA LEU A 453 -9.28 -29.57 -2.23
C LEU A 453 -10.71 -29.48 -1.71
N GLN A 454 -10.98 -30.10 -0.57
CA GLN A 454 -12.21 -29.84 0.18
C GLN A 454 -12.17 -28.42 0.74
N ARG A 455 -13.19 -27.60 0.52
CA ARG A 455 -13.17 -26.16 0.86
C ARG A 455 -12.94 -25.92 2.36
N ASP A 456 -13.64 -26.66 3.21
CA ASP A 456 -13.64 -26.42 4.65
C ASP A 456 -12.39 -26.99 5.35
N THR A 457 -11.98 -28.19 4.96
CA THR A 457 -10.86 -28.91 5.59
C THR A 457 -9.53 -28.70 4.90
N ARG A 458 -9.52 -28.23 3.64
CA ARG A 458 -8.37 -28.14 2.73
C ARG A 458 -7.73 -29.50 2.40
N GLU A 459 -8.41 -30.59 2.71
CA GLU A 459 -7.97 -31.94 2.38
C GLU A 459 -7.89 -32.09 0.86
N ASP A 460 -6.77 -32.60 0.38
CA ASP A 460 -6.55 -32.88 -1.03
C ASP A 460 -7.33 -34.16 -1.43
N VAL A 461 -8.32 -34.02 -2.30
CA VAL A 461 -9.20 -35.12 -2.73
C VAL A 461 -8.83 -35.67 -4.09
N GLY A 462 -7.85 -35.08 -4.79
CA GLY A 462 -7.36 -35.63 -6.05
C GLY A 462 -6.93 -34.59 -7.09
N SER A 463 -6.60 -35.09 -8.27
CA SER A 463 -6.23 -34.27 -9.42
C SER A 463 -7.48 -33.74 -10.14
N TRP A 464 -7.44 -32.52 -10.62
CA TRP A 464 -8.44 -31.96 -11.54
C TRP A 464 -8.57 -32.83 -12.81
N ASP A 465 -7.44 -33.32 -13.34
CA ASP A 465 -7.43 -34.15 -14.55
C ASP A 465 -8.29 -35.41 -14.42
N ASP A 466 -8.38 -35.97 -13.21
CA ASP A 466 -9.17 -37.17 -12.92
C ASP A 466 -10.62 -36.85 -12.53
N LEU A 467 -10.86 -35.72 -11.90
CA LEU A 467 -12.14 -35.38 -11.27
C LEU A 467 -13.00 -34.41 -12.10
N SER A 468 -12.44 -33.77 -13.13
CA SER A 468 -13.13 -32.74 -13.92
C SER A 468 -14.46 -33.19 -14.51
N SER A 469 -14.52 -34.45 -15.03
CA SER A 469 -15.74 -35.04 -15.59
C SER A 469 -16.85 -35.24 -14.55
N THR A 470 -16.49 -35.39 -13.28
CA THR A 470 -17.44 -35.63 -12.17
C THR A 470 -17.86 -34.31 -11.52
N LEU A 471 -16.97 -33.31 -11.49
CA LEU A 471 -17.22 -32.00 -10.86
C LEU A 471 -18.04 -31.06 -11.78
N GLY A 472 -18.06 -31.34 -13.09
CA GLY A 472 -18.76 -30.50 -14.06
C GLY A 472 -18.11 -29.12 -14.26
N ASP A 473 -18.94 -28.11 -14.51
CA ASP A 473 -18.49 -26.73 -14.68
C ASP A 473 -17.95 -26.17 -13.36
N VAL A 474 -16.95 -25.31 -13.45
CA VAL A 474 -16.35 -24.64 -12.31
C VAL A 474 -16.44 -23.12 -12.48
N LEU A 475 -16.59 -22.42 -11.36
CA LEU A 475 -16.63 -20.96 -11.32
C LEU A 475 -15.27 -20.42 -10.88
N GLY A 476 -14.62 -19.62 -11.72
CA GLY A 476 -13.38 -18.97 -11.37
C GLY A 476 -13.58 -17.76 -10.45
N GLU A 477 -12.65 -17.56 -9.53
CA GLU A 477 -12.62 -16.35 -8.68
C GLU A 477 -12.37 -15.10 -9.55
N GLU A 478 -13.13 -14.05 -9.32
CA GLU A 478 -13.02 -12.78 -10.07
C GLU A 478 -12.14 -11.75 -9.36
N LYS A 479 -11.92 -11.92 -8.05
CA LYS A 479 -11.12 -11.02 -7.23
C LYS A 479 -9.65 -11.13 -7.59
N VAL A 480 -8.94 -10.05 -7.35
CA VAL A 480 -7.50 -9.94 -7.54
C VAL A 480 -6.81 -9.66 -6.19
N PHE A 481 -5.50 -9.78 -6.14
CA PHE A 481 -4.74 -9.46 -4.94
C PHE A 481 -4.68 -7.95 -4.67
N ASP A 482 -4.47 -7.62 -3.41
CA ASP A 482 -3.91 -6.35 -2.98
C ASP A 482 -2.52 -6.15 -3.62
N THR A 483 -2.20 -4.94 -4.06
CA THR A 483 -0.87 -4.59 -4.60
C THR A 483 0.27 -5.04 -3.67
N TRP A 484 0.09 -4.90 -2.36
CA TRP A 484 1.10 -5.31 -1.37
C TRP A 484 1.26 -6.83 -1.27
N MET A 485 0.25 -7.61 -1.65
CA MET A 485 0.39 -9.07 -1.74
C MET A 485 1.37 -9.49 -2.85
N ASP A 486 1.42 -8.71 -3.93
CA ASP A 486 2.38 -8.92 -5.02
C ASP A 486 3.76 -8.34 -4.68
N SER A 487 3.86 -7.03 -4.47
CA SER A 487 5.15 -6.33 -4.34
C SER A 487 5.99 -6.80 -3.14
N SER A 488 5.34 -7.29 -2.07
CA SER A 488 6.04 -7.85 -0.92
C SER A 488 6.57 -9.29 -1.12
N ASN A 489 6.51 -9.85 -2.34
CA ASN A 489 7.18 -11.10 -2.71
C ASN A 489 8.56 -10.90 -3.35
N SER A 490 9.00 -9.64 -3.49
CA SER A 490 10.24 -9.32 -4.24
C SER A 490 11.47 -10.06 -3.71
N ASN A 491 11.64 -10.17 -2.39
CA ASN A 491 12.76 -10.91 -1.78
C ASN A 491 12.79 -12.40 -2.18
N LEU A 492 11.65 -13.04 -2.25
CA LEU A 492 11.54 -14.44 -2.68
C LEU A 492 11.82 -14.58 -4.17
N TYR A 493 11.21 -13.69 -4.98
CA TYR A 493 11.38 -13.71 -6.42
C TYR A 493 12.84 -13.47 -6.84
N VAL A 494 13.48 -12.41 -6.34
CA VAL A 494 14.87 -12.07 -6.71
C VAL A 494 15.88 -13.09 -6.18
N SER A 495 15.54 -13.83 -5.13
CA SER A 495 16.39 -14.92 -4.61
C SER A 495 16.22 -16.22 -5.37
N GLY A 496 15.30 -16.33 -6.35
CA GLY A 496 15.09 -17.55 -7.15
C GLY A 496 14.11 -18.55 -6.52
N TYR A 497 13.26 -18.11 -5.58
CA TYR A 497 12.24 -19.00 -4.98
C TYR A 497 11.39 -19.66 -6.07
N LEU A 498 11.25 -20.98 -6.04
CA LEU A 498 10.60 -21.85 -7.03
C LEU A 498 11.28 -21.94 -8.41
N SER A 499 12.17 -21.03 -8.79
CA SER A 499 12.77 -20.98 -10.13
C SER A 499 14.23 -21.48 -10.17
N ASP A 500 15.00 -21.20 -9.13
CA ASP A 500 16.44 -21.55 -9.05
C ASP A 500 16.81 -21.92 -7.60
N PRO A 501 16.75 -23.21 -7.24
CA PRO A 501 17.06 -23.67 -5.88
C PRO A 501 18.49 -23.37 -5.43
N ASP A 502 19.47 -23.41 -6.34
CA ASP A 502 20.88 -23.14 -6.02
C ASP A 502 21.08 -21.66 -5.71
N LEU A 503 20.45 -20.78 -6.48
CA LEU A 503 20.45 -19.36 -6.18
C LEU A 503 19.74 -19.08 -4.85
N PHE A 504 18.59 -19.72 -4.61
CA PHE A 504 17.79 -19.51 -3.40
C PHE A 504 18.59 -19.86 -2.13
N GLU A 505 19.29 -20.99 -2.12
CA GLU A 505 20.13 -21.42 -0.99
C GLU A 505 21.23 -20.39 -0.66
N ASN A 506 21.78 -19.70 -1.67
CA ASN A 506 22.90 -18.77 -1.50
C ASN A 506 22.49 -17.29 -1.39
N ALA A 507 21.29 -16.92 -1.81
CA ALA A 507 20.81 -15.54 -1.90
C ALA A 507 19.73 -15.19 -0.87
N PHE A 508 19.12 -16.18 -0.22
CA PHE A 508 18.10 -15.98 0.80
C PHE A 508 18.62 -16.40 2.20
N PRO A 509 18.39 -15.62 3.27
CA PRO A 509 17.76 -14.29 3.32
C PRO A 509 18.52 -13.23 2.52
N THR A 510 17.80 -12.28 1.89
CA THR A 510 18.45 -11.22 1.09
C THR A 510 19.39 -10.36 1.93
N GLY A 511 20.42 -9.77 1.29
CA GLY A 511 21.45 -9.02 2.01
C GLY A 511 20.89 -7.75 2.67
N ILE A 512 20.06 -6.96 1.95
CA ILE A 512 19.49 -5.73 2.50
C ILE A 512 18.11 -5.44 1.90
N ARG A 513 17.22 -4.92 2.78
CA ARG A 513 15.88 -4.39 2.47
C ARG A 513 15.86 -2.88 2.68
N PRO A 514 16.27 -2.07 1.69
CA PRO A 514 16.27 -0.62 1.81
C PRO A 514 14.91 -0.04 1.42
N GLN A 515 14.43 0.97 2.17
CA GLN A 515 13.14 1.60 1.92
C GLN A 515 12.97 2.95 2.62
N GLY A 516 11.93 3.69 2.26
CA GLY A 516 11.46 4.85 3.01
C GLY A 516 10.57 4.43 4.20
N LYS A 517 10.46 5.30 5.20
CA LYS A 517 9.64 5.06 6.39
C LYS A 517 8.14 4.93 6.09
N GLU A 518 7.67 5.47 4.96
CA GLU A 518 6.27 5.47 4.54
C GLU A 518 5.72 4.07 4.21
N ILE A 519 6.58 3.12 3.83
CA ILE A 519 6.17 1.76 3.46
C ILE A 519 6.57 0.68 4.47
N VAL A 520 6.93 1.08 5.70
CA VAL A 520 7.25 0.13 6.78
C VAL A 520 6.05 -0.72 7.16
N ARG A 521 4.85 -0.10 7.22
CA ARG A 521 3.59 -0.78 7.57
C ARG A 521 3.09 -1.76 6.51
N THR A 522 3.52 -1.57 5.28
CA THR A 522 3.08 -2.31 4.11
C THR A 522 4.21 -3.20 3.57
N TRP A 523 5.08 -2.69 2.71
CA TRP A 523 6.08 -3.47 2.01
C TRP A 523 7.04 -4.23 2.95
N LEU A 524 7.58 -3.59 4.00
CA LEU A 524 8.45 -4.26 4.97
C LEU A 524 7.69 -5.31 5.78
N TYR A 525 6.58 -4.88 6.39
CA TYR A 525 5.82 -5.75 7.29
C TYR A 525 5.25 -6.96 6.56
N TYR A 526 4.62 -6.79 5.41
CA TYR A 526 4.01 -7.90 4.68
C TYR A 526 5.04 -8.86 4.05
N THR A 527 6.23 -8.38 3.71
CA THR A 527 7.34 -9.29 3.31
C THR A 527 7.80 -10.12 4.50
N LEU A 528 8.02 -9.51 5.65
CA LEU A 528 8.39 -10.23 6.87
C LEU A 528 7.32 -11.26 7.26
N LEU A 529 6.04 -10.88 7.23
CA LEU A 529 4.91 -11.77 7.52
C LEU A 529 4.94 -13.03 6.62
N LYS A 530 5.08 -12.83 5.30
CA LYS A 530 5.11 -13.97 4.37
C LYS A 530 6.38 -14.82 4.51
N SER A 531 7.54 -14.20 4.71
CA SER A 531 8.79 -14.94 4.97
C SER A 531 8.71 -15.77 6.26
N ALA A 532 8.09 -15.21 7.31
CA ALA A 532 7.86 -15.93 8.56
C ALA A 532 6.88 -17.10 8.39
N LEU A 533 5.75 -16.89 7.73
CA LEU A 533 4.74 -17.94 7.51
C LEU A 533 5.24 -19.05 6.60
N LEU A 534 5.94 -18.73 5.52
CA LEU A 534 6.40 -19.70 4.53
C LEU A 534 7.64 -20.48 4.97
N LEU A 535 8.62 -19.78 5.54
CA LEU A 535 9.99 -20.27 5.68
C LEU A 535 10.52 -20.16 7.12
N ASP A 536 9.76 -19.61 8.05
CA ASP A 536 10.19 -19.33 9.42
C ASP A 536 11.52 -18.54 9.47
N SER A 537 11.66 -17.56 8.57
CA SER A 537 12.86 -16.76 8.32
C SER A 537 12.59 -15.26 8.38
N PRO A 538 13.58 -14.42 8.78
CA PRO A 538 13.45 -12.97 8.73
C PRO A 538 13.30 -12.42 7.29
N GLY A 539 13.71 -13.17 6.27
CA GLY A 539 13.61 -12.79 4.87
C GLY A 539 14.76 -11.91 4.38
N PHE A 540 15.46 -11.18 5.25
CA PHE A 540 16.61 -10.30 4.94
C PHE A 540 17.52 -10.13 6.16
N GLN A 541 18.82 -9.83 5.90
CA GLN A 541 19.84 -9.68 6.95
C GLN A 541 19.84 -8.26 7.52
N HIS A 542 19.75 -7.25 6.62
CA HIS A 542 19.77 -5.84 6.98
C HIS A 542 18.49 -5.13 6.51
N VAL A 543 18.04 -4.17 7.31
CA VAL A 543 16.93 -3.26 6.99
C VAL A 543 17.45 -1.83 7.04
N TRP A 544 17.36 -1.11 5.92
CA TRP A 544 17.69 0.30 5.88
C TRP A 544 16.41 1.12 5.69
N ILE A 545 16.09 1.99 6.67
CA ILE A 545 14.88 2.83 6.65
C ILE A 545 15.29 4.29 6.57
N ASP A 546 15.04 4.91 5.42
CA ASP A 546 15.33 6.33 5.17
C ASP A 546 14.15 7.22 5.56
N GLY A 547 14.44 8.51 5.73
CA GLY A 547 13.44 9.54 5.93
C GLY A 547 12.76 9.98 4.64
N LEU A 548 11.83 10.92 4.76
CA LEU A 548 11.11 11.52 3.63
C LEU A 548 11.88 12.69 3.03
N GLY A 549 11.84 12.80 1.70
CA GLY A 549 12.24 14.01 1.00
C GLY A 549 11.22 15.13 1.23
N MET A 550 11.64 16.20 1.89
CA MET A 550 10.83 17.36 2.22
C MET A 550 11.14 18.55 1.29
N ASP A 551 10.22 19.48 1.17
CA ASP A 551 10.48 20.74 0.52
C ASP A 551 11.50 21.59 1.32
N PRO A 552 12.02 22.70 0.78
CA PRO A 552 13.03 23.53 1.49
C PRO A 552 12.58 24.07 2.85
N TRP A 553 11.32 24.00 3.18
CA TRP A 553 10.76 24.46 4.47
C TRP A 553 10.39 23.30 5.41
N GLY A 554 10.73 22.06 5.06
CA GLY A 554 10.49 20.87 5.90
C GLY A 554 9.06 20.33 5.83
N ARG A 555 8.31 20.61 4.74
CA ARG A 555 6.98 20.04 4.53
C ARG A 555 7.05 18.87 3.54
N LYS A 556 6.25 17.84 3.77
CA LYS A 556 6.10 16.74 2.81
C LYS A 556 5.72 17.27 1.42
N MET A 557 6.45 16.86 0.40
CA MET A 557 6.13 17.23 -0.98
C MET A 557 4.91 16.45 -1.48
N SER A 558 3.98 17.16 -2.13
CA SER A 558 2.82 16.53 -2.80
C SER A 558 2.33 17.36 -3.99
N LYS A 559 1.70 16.67 -4.95
CA LYS A 559 1.07 17.33 -6.11
C LYS A 559 -0.04 18.31 -5.67
N SER A 560 -0.81 17.96 -4.64
CA SER A 560 -1.90 18.78 -4.12
C SER A 560 -1.42 20.08 -3.45
N LEU A 561 -0.26 20.04 -2.79
CA LEU A 561 0.35 21.24 -2.19
C LEU A 561 1.09 22.11 -3.22
N GLY A 562 1.40 21.57 -4.41
CA GLY A 562 2.16 22.29 -5.44
C GLY A 562 3.58 22.65 -5.00
N ASN A 563 4.17 21.87 -4.10
CA ASN A 563 5.52 22.05 -3.57
C ASN A 563 6.52 20.97 -4.02
N GLY A 564 6.13 20.15 -4.98
CA GLY A 564 6.99 19.12 -5.57
C GLY A 564 8.06 19.70 -6.49
N ILE A 565 9.22 19.05 -6.53
CA ILE A 565 10.33 19.34 -7.44
C ILE A 565 10.45 18.17 -8.42
N ASP A 566 10.49 18.49 -9.71
CA ASP A 566 10.66 17.48 -10.75
C ASP A 566 12.09 16.95 -10.78
N ALA A 567 12.23 15.62 -10.76
CA ALA A 567 13.53 14.96 -10.67
C ALA A 567 14.37 15.20 -11.92
N ASP A 568 13.81 15.01 -13.11
CA ASP A 568 14.55 15.13 -14.38
C ASP A 568 15.09 16.55 -14.56
N SER A 569 14.31 17.56 -14.18
CA SER A 569 14.76 18.95 -14.26
C SER A 569 15.93 19.28 -13.31
N VAL A 570 16.06 18.56 -12.19
CA VAL A 570 17.22 18.66 -11.28
C VAL A 570 18.44 17.95 -11.86
N LEU A 571 18.26 16.72 -12.34
CA LEU A 571 19.33 15.90 -12.90
C LEU A 571 19.91 16.47 -14.20
N GLU A 572 19.10 17.18 -15.00
CA GLU A 572 19.52 17.84 -16.23
C GLU A 572 19.94 19.31 -16.04
N CYS A 573 19.87 19.82 -14.82
CA CYS A 573 20.20 21.22 -14.55
C CYS A 573 21.67 21.50 -14.83
N GLY A 574 21.93 22.29 -15.87
CA GLY A 574 23.26 22.66 -16.38
C GLY A 574 23.62 22.02 -17.73
N ALA A 575 22.94 20.96 -18.16
CA ALA A 575 23.17 20.35 -19.46
C ALA A 575 22.76 21.28 -20.61
N GLY A 576 23.62 21.48 -21.61
CA GLY A 576 23.38 22.40 -22.71
C GLY A 576 23.19 23.86 -22.25
N GLY A 577 23.71 24.22 -21.07
CA GLY A 577 23.53 25.56 -20.49
C GLY A 577 22.13 25.85 -19.92
N ARG A 578 21.30 24.80 -19.71
CA ARG A 578 19.95 24.95 -19.13
C ARG A 578 20.02 25.39 -17.67
N THR A 579 19.25 26.41 -17.30
CA THR A 579 19.05 26.80 -15.90
C THR A 579 17.81 26.12 -15.36
N GLY A 580 17.93 25.45 -14.20
CA GLY A 580 16.80 24.94 -13.44
C GLY A 580 15.99 26.09 -12.83
N SER A 581 14.69 26.01 -12.91
CA SER A 581 13.76 26.99 -12.33
C SER A 581 12.51 26.27 -11.85
N TRP A 582 12.30 26.27 -10.52
CA TRP A 582 11.19 25.54 -9.88
C TRP A 582 10.28 26.50 -9.14
N LYS A 583 9.07 26.70 -9.69
CA LYS A 583 8.02 27.47 -9.00
C LYS A 583 7.29 26.53 -8.05
N ILE A 584 7.53 26.68 -6.76
CA ILE A 584 6.92 25.85 -5.72
C ILE A 584 6.15 26.71 -4.72
N ARG A 585 5.08 26.16 -4.17
CA ARG A 585 4.26 26.84 -3.17
C ARG A 585 4.96 26.75 -1.81
N GLY A 586 5.58 27.85 -1.37
CA GLY A 586 6.10 28.02 -0.02
C GLY A 586 4.98 28.16 1.02
N PRO A 587 5.33 28.32 2.31
CA PRO A 587 4.35 28.52 3.39
C PRO A 587 3.42 29.71 3.16
N ASP A 588 3.99 30.87 2.78
CA ASP A 588 3.25 32.13 2.66
C ASP A 588 3.02 32.55 1.21
N LYS A 589 3.89 32.15 0.30
CA LYS A 589 3.88 32.60 -1.11
C LYS A 589 4.50 31.57 -2.04
N VAL A 590 4.24 31.73 -3.34
CA VAL A 590 4.98 30.98 -4.37
C VAL A 590 6.41 31.50 -4.45
N VAL A 591 7.37 30.59 -4.38
CA VAL A 591 8.81 30.86 -4.46
C VAL A 591 9.36 30.26 -5.75
N ASN A 592 10.30 30.95 -6.37
CA ASN A 592 11.01 30.44 -7.55
C ASN A 592 12.46 30.12 -7.17
N LEU A 593 12.77 28.84 -7.02
CA LEU A 593 14.14 28.35 -6.79
C LEU A 593 14.87 28.30 -8.12
N ARG A 594 16.18 28.56 -8.11
CA ARG A 594 17.02 28.57 -9.32
C ARG A 594 18.39 27.94 -9.07
N ALA A 595 18.80 27.08 -9.98
CA ALA A 595 20.16 26.57 -10.01
C ALA A 595 20.66 26.47 -11.46
N ASN A 596 21.97 26.47 -11.66
CA ASN A 596 22.57 26.45 -12.98
C ASN A 596 23.38 25.18 -13.26
N LYS A 597 23.80 24.45 -12.20
CA LYS A 597 24.72 23.31 -12.33
C LYS A 597 24.51 22.33 -11.18
N ILE A 598 23.61 21.39 -11.36
CA ILE A 598 23.43 20.29 -10.38
C ILE A 598 23.93 18.99 -11.00
N GLY A 599 23.18 18.41 -11.94
CA GLY A 599 23.46 17.09 -12.50
C GLY A 599 23.26 15.96 -11.50
N SER A 600 23.44 14.73 -11.95
CA SER A 600 23.21 13.53 -11.14
C SER A 600 24.25 13.35 -10.05
N GLU A 601 25.55 13.56 -10.38
CA GLU A 601 26.64 13.33 -9.42
C GLU A 601 26.63 14.35 -8.28
N CYS A 602 26.26 15.62 -8.55
CA CYS A 602 26.13 16.63 -7.51
C CYS A 602 24.95 16.31 -6.58
N PHE A 603 23.84 15.85 -7.15
CA PHE A 603 22.66 15.42 -6.38
C PHE A 603 22.96 14.19 -5.51
N ARG A 604 23.61 13.18 -6.06
CA ARG A 604 24.02 11.96 -5.35
C ARG A 604 24.99 12.27 -4.22
N LEU A 605 25.98 13.12 -4.48
CA LEU A 605 26.96 13.54 -3.47
C LEU A 605 26.30 14.31 -2.32
N TRP A 606 25.36 15.21 -2.64
CA TRP A 606 24.57 15.89 -1.63
C TRP A 606 23.81 14.90 -0.74
N LYS A 607 23.08 13.96 -1.33
CA LYS A 607 22.31 12.98 -0.57
C LYS A 607 23.21 12.14 0.33
N ALA A 608 24.38 11.74 -0.15
CA ALA A 608 25.32 10.94 0.63
C ALA A 608 25.98 11.72 1.79
N CYS A 609 26.12 13.05 1.68
CA CYS A 609 26.86 13.86 2.64
C CYS A 609 25.99 14.65 3.62
N ASP A 610 24.87 15.22 3.16
CA ASP A 610 24.03 16.14 3.95
C ASP A 610 22.80 15.45 4.58
N ALA A 611 22.24 14.45 3.92
CA ALA A 611 21.05 13.79 4.41
C ALA A 611 21.42 12.66 5.38
N GLN A 612 21.14 12.87 6.67
CA GLN A 612 21.41 11.83 7.68
C GLN A 612 20.52 10.61 7.42
N VAL A 613 21.13 9.44 7.58
CA VAL A 613 20.42 8.16 7.40
C VAL A 613 19.27 8.05 8.39
N GLY A 614 18.08 7.85 7.86
CA GLY A 614 16.85 7.64 8.63
C GLY A 614 16.12 8.89 9.08
N ASP A 615 16.66 10.07 8.84
CA ASP A 615 15.99 11.34 9.12
C ASP A 615 15.37 11.93 7.85
N ASP A 616 14.31 12.72 8.02
CA ASP A 616 13.74 13.50 6.93
C ASP A 616 14.77 14.52 6.41
N PHE A 617 14.85 14.69 5.11
CA PHE A 617 15.84 15.56 4.48
C PHE A 617 15.19 16.58 3.55
N GLN A 618 15.69 17.82 3.61
CA GLN A 618 15.17 18.91 2.80
C GLN A 618 15.87 18.95 1.44
N ILE A 619 15.11 19.03 0.37
CA ILE A 619 15.61 19.12 -0.99
C ILE A 619 15.52 20.57 -1.45
N ASN A 620 16.69 21.26 -1.50
CA ASN A 620 16.83 22.61 -1.99
C ASN A 620 17.87 22.65 -3.13
N PRO A 621 17.45 22.79 -4.40
CA PRO A 621 18.35 22.81 -5.53
C PRO A 621 19.45 23.89 -5.46
N GLU A 622 19.17 25.06 -4.88
CA GLU A 622 20.14 26.15 -4.73
C GLU A 622 21.28 25.77 -3.77
N ASP A 623 20.93 25.15 -2.64
CA ASP A 623 21.93 24.68 -1.65
C ASP A 623 22.75 23.52 -2.19
N ILE A 624 22.13 22.60 -2.95
CA ILE A 624 22.81 21.46 -3.58
C ILE A 624 23.91 21.98 -4.51
N GLU A 625 23.59 22.89 -5.43
CA GLU A 625 24.58 23.49 -6.33
C GLU A 625 25.70 24.18 -5.55
N GLN A 626 25.34 25.07 -4.63
CA GLN A 626 26.30 25.88 -3.90
C GLN A 626 27.31 25.06 -3.09
N LYS A 627 26.85 24.00 -2.45
CA LYS A 627 27.70 23.17 -1.59
C LYS A 627 28.54 22.16 -2.37
N TYR A 628 27.98 21.49 -3.37
CA TYR A 628 28.56 20.26 -3.92
C TYR A 628 29.15 20.36 -5.31
N PHE A 629 28.71 21.27 -6.19
CA PHE A 629 29.29 21.40 -7.51
C PHE A 629 30.79 21.73 -7.48
N GLY A 630 31.21 22.61 -6.56
CA GLY A 630 32.62 22.95 -6.35
C GLY A 630 33.47 21.78 -5.83
N VAL A 631 32.87 20.90 -5.01
CA VAL A 631 33.53 19.69 -4.48
C VAL A 631 33.80 18.71 -5.62
N LEU A 632 32.79 18.43 -6.47
CA LEU A 632 32.97 17.57 -7.64
C LEU A 632 34.02 18.11 -8.61
N THR A 633 34.02 19.41 -8.84
CA THR A 633 35.06 20.04 -9.70
C THR A 633 36.45 19.80 -9.15
N LYS A 634 36.67 19.92 -7.84
CA LYS A 634 37.97 19.62 -7.20
C LYS A 634 38.32 18.15 -7.32
N LEU A 635 37.37 17.24 -7.03
CA LEU A 635 37.60 15.80 -7.14
C LEU A 635 38.00 15.40 -8.56
N PHE A 636 37.29 15.91 -9.57
CA PHE A 636 37.61 15.69 -10.97
C PHE A 636 39.00 16.18 -11.32
N ASN A 637 39.39 17.39 -10.86
CA ASN A 637 40.74 17.94 -11.11
C ASN A 637 41.83 17.08 -10.46
N VAL A 638 41.61 16.53 -9.27
CA VAL A 638 42.54 15.61 -8.61
C VAL A 638 42.67 14.32 -9.42
N ALA A 639 41.53 13.71 -9.81
CA ALA A 639 41.54 12.49 -10.61
C ALA A 639 42.23 12.69 -11.94
N ARG A 640 41.99 13.81 -12.65
CA ARG A 640 42.67 14.18 -13.89
C ARG A 640 44.18 14.37 -13.70
N PHE A 641 44.58 15.04 -12.63
CA PHE A 641 45.99 15.20 -12.32
C PHE A 641 46.64 13.85 -12.07
N SER A 642 46.05 13.01 -11.24
CA SER A 642 46.58 11.68 -10.92
C SER A 642 46.67 10.77 -12.15
N SER A 643 45.74 10.90 -13.12
CA SER A 643 45.74 10.09 -14.34
C SER A 643 46.95 10.37 -15.27
N GLN A 644 47.71 11.47 -15.03
CA GLN A 644 48.88 11.83 -15.80
C GLN A 644 50.14 11.10 -15.31
N PHE A 645 50.08 10.42 -14.18
CA PHE A 645 51.20 9.70 -13.60
C PHE A 645 50.96 8.19 -13.66
N PRO A 646 52.00 7.37 -13.92
CA PRO A 646 51.88 5.92 -13.97
C PRO A 646 51.58 5.29 -12.61
#